data_94b034e301dd9ea8632f1c342f473e78
#
_entry.id   94b034e301dd9ea8632f1c342f473e78
#
_cell.length_a   1.000
_cell.length_b   1.000
_cell.length_c   1.000
_cell.angle_alpha   90.00
_cell.angle_beta   90.00
_cell.angle_gamma   90.00
#
_symmetry.space_group_name_H-M   'P 1'
#
loop_
_entity.id
_entity.type
_entity.pdbx_description
1 polymer ?
#
loop_
_entity_poly.entity_id
_entity_poly.type
_entity_poly.pdbx_seq_one_letter_code
_entity_poly.pdbx_strand_id
1 'polypeptide(L)'
;MSTRKLVLRFAKPYPGLILLTILLGFSGALFNGISTALIVPVVLKIVGQGVDLSSAPPILKRLISPFDNTPEPYRIAVMAGAIIFTILLKNLATYASALASSSLTRKLTSDMRETGLKLLLEIDIDYYAKTKTGDLINCLGGEIGRAASAIGGTVKIVILVITILVFVSLLLSISWQLTIAATFLLSLVTLINQYAISRSKNFGKQLSQMSRAYSIAVLETLNGIRLVKATGNEEKEYQRIKKLIRDRETADFESQVNSEAITPVGEVMGITALLLIVLLSKTFFANQVSSLSTVLLTYLLVLLRVLPLISQLNTIRSNFASTAASVDVTNEFLSLHDKPFMGKGKLPYTKLEEGVSFNSLCFAYPGHEKLVLKDVNLYLPRGTTLALVGSSGAGKSTMADLLPRFYDPIAGSITIDGIDLREFDVISLRKRMGIVSQDTFLFNDSVRNNIAYGRPEATEDEIITAAKRANAYEFISKLPQEFDSLIGDRGVMLSGGQRQRLAIARALLQNPQILILDEATSALDTVSERLVQAALDDLSRDRTTLVIAHRLSTVQKADQIAVLDQGQVVEVGTHEKLLQKGGYYSRLYSMQFSDRPNKNLIQTKILKAMRLNSKKFAEYPEAAKYNQSWLRISHEIRTQLNSMIGFLRLLLDDLVDNSQERQELIEDSYKSAWRILNTIDVFEDVINLQMKGRFISISEQNQDVISTYSQSFNHISVEFRTSLNLILSSLRSLADNLISTTEEENGLITETYESAIYLLDNLANFENSINF
;
A
#
# COMPACT_ATOMS: atom_id res chain seq x y z
N MET A 1 -24.96 11.40 -11.15
CA MET A 1 -25.75 10.40 -10.39
C MET A 1 -25.03 9.94 -9.12
N SER A 2 -23.71 9.87 -9.11
CA SER A 2 -22.86 9.50 -7.98
C SER A 2 -22.95 10.44 -6.76
N THR A 3 -22.87 11.73 -6.98
CA THR A 3 -22.96 12.76 -5.90
C THR A 3 -24.25 12.63 -5.09
N ARG A 4 -25.40 12.44 -5.75
CA ARG A 4 -26.69 12.30 -5.04
C ARG A 4 -26.73 11.03 -4.17
N LYS A 5 -26.16 9.92 -4.63
CA LYS A 5 -26.10 8.67 -3.85
C LYS A 5 -25.19 8.83 -2.62
N LEU A 6 -24.02 9.45 -2.78
CA LEU A 6 -23.08 9.69 -1.69
C LEU A 6 -23.68 10.64 -0.63
N VAL A 7 -24.29 11.75 -1.07
CA VAL A 7 -24.99 12.70 -0.19
C VAL A 7 -26.09 11.99 0.60
N LEU A 8 -26.95 11.23 -0.07
CA LEU A 8 -28.06 10.53 0.60
C LEU A 8 -27.54 9.51 1.61
N ARG A 9 -26.45 8.81 1.31
CA ARG A 9 -25.89 7.79 2.21
C ARG A 9 -25.28 8.38 3.48
N PHE A 10 -24.45 9.44 3.37
CA PHE A 10 -23.68 9.98 4.49
C PHE A 10 -24.30 11.21 5.16
N ALA A 11 -25.17 11.97 4.46
CA ALA A 11 -25.88 13.09 5.06
C ALA A 11 -27.16 12.68 5.83
N LYS A 12 -27.76 11.54 5.46
CA LYS A 12 -28.98 11.02 6.10
C LYS A 12 -28.89 10.85 7.63
N PRO A 13 -27.76 10.47 8.24
CA PRO A 13 -27.63 10.37 9.69
C PRO A 13 -27.66 11.71 10.44
N TYR A 14 -27.47 12.84 9.75
CA TYR A 14 -27.32 14.17 10.35
C TYR A 14 -28.41 15.19 9.98
N PRO A 15 -29.73 14.83 9.95
CA PRO A 15 -30.76 15.75 9.51
C PRO A 15 -30.91 16.94 10.44
N GLY A 16 -30.75 16.73 11.75
CA GLY A 16 -30.83 17.81 12.75
C GLY A 16 -29.72 18.85 12.58
N LEU A 17 -28.48 18.41 12.29
CA LEU A 17 -27.36 19.32 12.08
C LEU A 17 -27.48 20.11 10.77
N ILE A 18 -28.00 19.46 9.72
CA ILE A 18 -28.28 20.12 8.43
C ILE A 18 -29.37 21.16 8.62
N LEU A 19 -30.48 20.79 9.27
CA LEU A 19 -31.59 21.71 9.56
C LEU A 19 -31.15 22.89 10.40
N LEU A 20 -30.38 22.64 11.49
CA LEU A 20 -29.82 23.69 12.34
C LEU A 20 -28.93 24.66 11.54
N THR A 21 -28.06 24.12 10.68
CA THR A 21 -27.17 24.93 9.82
C THR A 21 -27.99 25.84 8.89
N ILE A 22 -29.06 25.30 8.26
CA ILE A 22 -29.95 26.05 7.38
C ILE A 22 -30.76 27.11 8.16
N LEU A 23 -31.29 26.74 9.31
CA LEU A 23 -32.06 27.68 10.14
C LEU A 23 -31.22 28.85 10.64
N LEU A 24 -30.00 28.58 11.11
CA LEU A 24 -29.05 29.63 11.50
C LEU A 24 -28.62 30.49 10.30
N GLY A 25 -28.39 29.87 9.14
CA GLY A 25 -28.10 30.61 7.92
C GLY A 25 -29.28 31.49 7.47
N PHE A 26 -30.50 30.97 7.53
CA PHE A 26 -31.73 31.73 7.27
C PHE A 26 -31.89 32.90 8.22
N SER A 27 -31.69 32.70 9.53
CA SER A 27 -31.72 33.79 10.53
C SER A 27 -30.69 34.88 10.21
N GLY A 28 -29.46 34.47 9.81
CA GLY A 28 -28.42 35.40 9.37
C GLY A 28 -28.87 36.21 8.13
N ALA A 29 -29.51 35.55 7.15
CA ALA A 29 -30.05 36.18 5.94
C ALA A 29 -31.15 37.21 6.28
N LEU A 30 -32.09 36.85 7.18
CA LEU A 30 -33.15 37.75 7.63
C LEU A 30 -32.58 39.00 8.34
N PHE A 31 -31.67 38.82 9.31
CA PHE A 31 -31.04 39.95 9.98
C PHE A 31 -30.21 40.81 9.02
N ASN A 32 -29.60 40.22 7.99
CA ASN A 32 -28.90 40.98 6.95
C ASN A 32 -29.89 41.82 6.11
N GLY A 33 -31.05 41.27 5.76
CA GLY A 33 -32.10 41.99 5.07
C GLY A 33 -32.65 43.17 5.91
N ILE A 34 -32.96 42.88 7.18
CA ILE A 34 -33.48 43.88 8.12
C ILE A 34 -32.47 45.03 8.35
N SER A 35 -31.19 44.70 8.62
CA SER A 35 -30.14 45.71 8.81
C SER A 35 -29.96 46.60 7.56
N THR A 36 -30.00 45.98 6.37
CA THR A 36 -29.90 46.74 5.12
C THR A 36 -31.10 47.65 4.90
N ALA A 37 -32.29 47.18 5.17
CA ALA A 37 -33.54 47.97 5.07
C ALA A 37 -33.55 49.18 6.05
N LEU A 38 -33.01 49.01 7.26
CA LEU A 38 -32.93 50.07 8.24
C LEU A 38 -31.82 51.12 7.95
N ILE A 39 -30.72 50.75 7.26
CA ILE A 39 -29.66 51.68 6.88
C ILE A 39 -30.17 52.76 5.94
N VAL A 40 -31.05 52.39 5.02
CA VAL A 40 -31.54 53.28 3.95
C VAL A 40 -32.18 54.57 4.53
N PRO A 41 -33.21 54.52 5.41
CA PRO A 41 -33.86 55.69 5.91
C PRO A 41 -32.93 56.58 6.81
N VAL A 42 -31.96 55.92 7.49
CA VAL A 42 -30.99 56.66 8.30
C VAL A 42 -30.04 57.49 7.40
N VAL A 43 -29.53 56.87 6.30
CA VAL A 43 -28.67 57.59 5.36
C VAL A 43 -29.41 58.73 4.67
N LEU A 44 -30.67 58.54 4.24
CA LEU A 44 -31.47 59.56 3.59
C LEU A 44 -31.73 60.74 4.52
N LYS A 45 -32.02 60.50 5.78
CA LYS A 45 -32.24 61.52 6.80
C LYS A 45 -30.98 62.34 7.12
N ILE A 46 -29.82 61.70 7.17
CA ILE A 46 -28.51 62.36 7.33
C ILE A 46 -28.18 63.25 6.15
N VAL A 47 -28.54 62.84 4.91
CA VAL A 47 -28.33 63.64 3.68
C VAL A 47 -29.31 64.79 3.56
N GLY A 48 -30.23 64.98 4.52
CA GLY A 48 -31.21 66.08 4.55
C GLY A 48 -32.39 65.87 3.58
N GLN A 49 -32.53 64.69 3.00
CA GLN A 49 -33.71 64.34 2.21
C GLN A 49 -34.81 63.86 3.10
N GLY A 50 -35.97 64.51 3.07
CA GLY A 50 -37.18 64.07 3.79
C GLY A 50 -37.55 62.65 3.30
N VAL A 51 -37.62 61.69 4.21
CA VAL A 51 -38.04 60.34 3.88
C VAL A 51 -39.59 60.40 3.71
N ASP A 52 -40.01 60.52 2.46
CA ASP A 52 -41.48 60.41 2.18
C ASP A 52 -41.87 58.92 2.29
N LEU A 53 -42.30 58.58 3.52
CA LEU A 53 -42.79 57.23 3.82
C LEU A 53 -44.08 56.89 3.13
N SER A 54 -44.81 57.87 2.52
CA SER A 54 -46.05 57.64 1.81
C SER A 54 -45.84 56.75 0.54
N SER A 55 -44.69 56.92 -0.10
CA SER A 55 -44.27 56.13 -1.27
C SER A 55 -43.43 54.87 -0.92
N ALA A 56 -43.07 54.65 0.34
CA ALA A 56 -42.25 53.51 0.74
C ALA A 56 -43.01 52.18 0.68
N PRO A 57 -42.31 51.07 0.32
CA PRO A 57 -42.91 49.74 0.29
C PRO A 57 -43.51 49.34 1.66
N PRO A 58 -44.60 48.53 1.70
CA PRO A 58 -45.30 48.14 2.90
C PRO A 58 -44.39 47.46 3.97
N ILE A 59 -43.39 46.71 3.52
CA ILE A 59 -42.41 46.04 4.36
C ILE A 59 -41.51 47.07 5.05
N LEU A 60 -41.05 48.09 4.32
CA LEU A 60 -40.20 49.14 4.84
C LEU A 60 -40.97 50.01 5.84
N LYS A 61 -42.26 50.31 5.56
CA LYS A 61 -43.15 51.01 6.48
C LYS A 61 -43.30 50.25 7.81
N ARG A 62 -43.53 48.97 7.79
CA ARG A 62 -43.63 48.12 8.99
C ARG A 62 -42.35 48.04 9.80
N LEU A 63 -41.17 48.09 9.16
CA LEU A 63 -39.87 48.06 9.84
C LEU A 63 -39.53 49.40 10.48
N ILE A 64 -40.04 50.51 9.93
CA ILE A 64 -39.75 51.87 10.39
C ILE A 64 -40.79 52.35 11.42
N SER A 65 -42.03 51.93 11.28
CA SER A 65 -43.17 52.37 12.16
C SER A 65 -42.90 52.28 13.67
N PRO A 66 -42.15 51.30 14.20
CA PRO A 66 -41.80 51.28 15.63
C PRO A 66 -40.97 52.48 16.09
N PHE A 67 -40.26 53.13 15.16
CA PHE A 67 -39.40 54.28 15.45
C PHE A 67 -40.13 55.64 15.29
N ASP A 68 -41.35 55.65 14.76
CA ASP A 68 -42.14 56.88 14.57
C ASP A 68 -42.59 57.51 15.93
N ASN A 69 -42.78 56.70 16.96
CA ASN A 69 -43.13 57.09 18.29
C ASN A 69 -41.94 57.69 19.12
N THR A 70 -40.71 57.62 18.57
CA THR A 70 -39.53 58.17 19.25
C THR A 70 -39.39 59.69 19.00
N PRO A 71 -39.05 60.52 20.01
CA PRO A 71 -38.79 61.90 19.78
C PRO A 71 -37.76 62.20 18.74
N GLU A 72 -37.97 63.20 17.88
CA GLU A 72 -37.10 63.47 16.72
C GLU A 72 -35.59 63.49 16.97
N PRO A 73 -35.12 64.18 18.12
CA PRO A 73 -33.67 64.27 18.37
C PRO A 73 -33.01 62.86 18.64
N TYR A 74 -33.76 61.90 19.16
CA TYR A 74 -33.25 60.58 19.55
C TYR A 74 -33.50 59.49 18.44
N ARG A 75 -34.36 59.74 17.46
CA ARG A 75 -34.80 58.79 16.48
C ARG A 75 -33.65 58.17 15.68
N ILE A 76 -32.72 59.01 15.23
CA ILE A 76 -31.51 58.54 14.47
C ILE A 76 -30.63 57.66 15.39
N ALA A 77 -30.42 58.06 16.65
CA ALA A 77 -29.60 57.29 17.58
C ALA A 77 -30.22 55.90 17.89
N VAL A 78 -31.54 55.85 18.10
CA VAL A 78 -32.27 54.60 18.35
C VAL A 78 -32.24 53.69 17.11
N MET A 79 -32.45 54.23 15.89
CA MET A 79 -32.31 53.47 14.64
C MET A 79 -30.89 52.98 14.43
N ALA A 80 -29.85 53.78 14.70
CA ALA A 80 -28.46 53.36 14.60
C ALA A 80 -28.15 52.22 15.60
N GLY A 81 -28.66 52.33 16.84
CA GLY A 81 -28.59 51.26 17.84
C GLY A 81 -29.23 49.95 17.36
N ALA A 82 -30.43 50.04 16.75
CA ALA A 82 -31.14 48.89 16.20
C ALA A 82 -30.36 48.26 15.01
N ILE A 83 -29.73 49.06 14.17
CA ILE A 83 -28.87 48.59 13.08
C ILE A 83 -27.66 47.81 13.63
N ILE A 84 -26.96 48.39 14.62
CA ILE A 84 -25.83 47.75 15.29
C ILE A 84 -26.25 46.40 15.89
N PHE A 85 -27.39 46.41 16.61
CA PHE A 85 -27.93 45.18 17.22
C PHE A 85 -28.27 44.08 16.17
N THR A 86 -28.95 44.44 15.08
CA THR A 86 -29.28 43.52 14.02
C THR A 86 -28.02 42.99 13.29
N ILE A 87 -26.99 43.83 13.13
CA ILE A 87 -25.69 43.39 12.59
C ILE A 87 -24.99 42.40 13.53
N LEU A 88 -25.04 42.62 14.84
CA LEU A 88 -24.51 41.68 15.84
C LEU A 88 -25.23 40.34 15.76
N LEU A 89 -26.56 40.33 15.73
CA LEU A 89 -27.37 39.11 15.58
C LEU A 89 -27.06 38.38 14.25
N LYS A 90 -26.96 39.13 13.14
CA LYS A 90 -26.55 38.58 11.84
C LYS A 90 -25.21 37.86 11.95
N ASN A 91 -24.17 38.53 12.50
CA ASN A 91 -22.85 37.98 12.59
C ASN A 91 -22.79 36.75 13.50
N LEU A 92 -23.49 36.76 14.62
CA LEU A 92 -23.63 35.63 15.54
C LEU A 92 -24.30 34.44 14.84
N ALA A 93 -25.42 34.66 14.17
CA ALA A 93 -26.12 33.61 13.42
C ALA A 93 -25.27 33.03 12.25
N THR A 94 -24.56 33.91 11.52
CA THR A 94 -23.67 33.50 10.44
C THR A 94 -22.49 32.68 10.96
N TYR A 95 -21.88 33.13 12.09
CA TYR A 95 -20.80 32.39 12.74
C TYR A 95 -21.26 31.02 13.25
N ALA A 96 -22.39 30.95 13.94
CA ALA A 96 -22.97 29.70 14.42
C ALA A 96 -23.31 28.74 13.25
N SER A 97 -23.86 29.26 12.15
CA SER A 97 -24.11 28.49 10.92
C SER A 97 -22.82 27.95 10.31
N ALA A 98 -21.74 28.75 10.26
CA ALA A 98 -20.44 28.34 9.77
C ALA A 98 -19.83 27.21 10.61
N LEU A 99 -19.92 27.34 11.97
CA LEU A 99 -19.49 26.28 12.89
C LEU A 99 -20.26 24.98 12.70
N ALA A 100 -21.61 25.08 12.60
CA ALA A 100 -22.45 23.90 12.34
C ALA A 100 -22.11 23.23 11.00
N SER A 101 -21.88 24.02 9.94
CA SER A 101 -21.45 23.53 8.62
C SER A 101 -20.07 22.84 8.68
N SER A 102 -19.11 23.42 9.40
CA SER A 102 -17.77 22.84 9.57
C SER A 102 -17.83 21.55 10.40
N SER A 103 -18.66 21.52 11.45
CA SER A 103 -18.90 20.30 12.25
C SER A 103 -19.53 19.18 11.40
N LEU A 104 -20.49 19.52 10.53
CA LEU A 104 -21.07 18.58 9.58
C LEU A 104 -20.00 17.99 8.65
N THR A 105 -19.19 18.85 8.02
CA THR A 105 -18.13 18.40 7.10
C THR A 105 -17.13 17.48 7.81
N ARG A 106 -16.74 17.81 9.05
CA ARG A 106 -15.83 16.98 9.87
C ARG A 106 -16.43 15.61 10.13
N LYS A 107 -17.70 15.53 10.56
CA LYS A 107 -18.39 14.26 10.82
C LYS A 107 -18.51 13.42 9.56
N LEU A 108 -18.89 14.02 8.44
CA LEU A 108 -18.95 13.33 7.14
C LEU A 108 -17.59 12.76 6.74
N THR A 109 -16.51 13.52 6.91
CA THR A 109 -15.15 13.06 6.61
C THR A 109 -14.76 11.87 7.49
N SER A 110 -15.06 11.92 8.81
CA SER A 110 -14.79 10.82 9.74
C SER A 110 -15.53 9.55 9.33
N ASP A 111 -16.85 9.66 9.14
CA ASP A 111 -17.70 8.52 8.79
C ASP A 111 -17.28 7.86 7.47
N MET A 112 -16.91 8.67 6.46
CA MET A 112 -16.43 8.16 5.18
C MET A 112 -15.09 7.44 5.32
N ARG A 113 -14.16 7.99 6.13
CA ARG A 113 -12.86 7.36 6.40
C ARG A 113 -13.02 6.07 7.19
N GLU A 114 -13.82 6.08 8.24
CA GLU A 114 -14.12 4.90 9.04
C GLU A 114 -14.78 3.81 8.20
N THR A 115 -15.78 4.18 7.38
CA THR A 115 -16.43 3.24 6.44
C THR A 115 -15.42 2.70 5.42
N GLY A 116 -14.55 3.56 4.88
CA GLY A 116 -13.52 3.16 3.94
C GLY A 116 -12.48 2.23 4.55
N LEU A 117 -12.01 2.51 5.76
CA LEU A 117 -11.07 1.65 6.48
C LEU A 117 -11.70 0.30 6.83
N LYS A 118 -12.94 0.31 7.33
CA LYS A 118 -13.68 -0.93 7.62
C LYS A 118 -13.86 -1.77 6.36
N LEU A 119 -14.21 -1.14 5.24
CA LEU A 119 -14.32 -1.80 3.95
C LEU A 119 -13.00 -2.45 3.53
N LEU A 120 -11.88 -1.74 3.65
CA LEU A 120 -10.56 -2.28 3.35
C LEU A 120 -10.21 -3.49 4.25
N LEU A 121 -10.58 -3.48 5.52
CA LEU A 121 -10.34 -4.61 6.42
C LEU A 121 -11.25 -5.83 6.14
N GLU A 122 -12.39 -5.64 5.50
CA GLU A 122 -13.37 -6.69 5.19
C GLU A 122 -13.24 -7.26 3.77
N ILE A 123 -12.56 -6.55 2.88
CA ILE A 123 -12.40 -6.96 1.47
C ILE A 123 -11.35 -8.05 1.33
N ASP A 124 -11.50 -8.91 0.31
CA ASP A 124 -10.60 -10.02 0.06
C ASP A 124 -9.21 -9.57 -0.41
N ILE A 125 -8.23 -10.45 -0.19
CA ILE A 125 -6.82 -10.21 -0.55
C ILE A 125 -6.65 -9.92 -2.05
N ASP A 126 -7.48 -10.51 -2.91
CA ASP A 126 -7.45 -10.27 -4.37
C ASP A 126 -7.54 -8.79 -4.75
N TYR A 127 -8.27 -8.00 -3.97
CA TYR A 127 -8.36 -6.55 -4.19
C TYR A 127 -6.99 -5.85 -4.05
N TYR A 128 -6.20 -6.29 -3.07
CA TYR A 128 -4.88 -5.70 -2.81
C TYR A 128 -3.84 -6.09 -3.86
N ALA A 129 -3.98 -7.27 -4.46
CA ALA A 129 -3.12 -7.69 -5.57
C ALA A 129 -3.32 -6.84 -6.83
N LYS A 130 -4.54 -6.29 -7.04
CA LYS A 130 -4.91 -5.48 -8.21
C LYS A 130 -4.82 -3.97 -7.97
N THR A 131 -4.82 -3.54 -6.71
CA THR A 131 -4.91 -2.11 -6.35
C THR A 131 -3.60 -1.62 -5.73
N LYS A 132 -3.10 -0.50 -6.22
CA LYS A 132 -1.88 0.10 -5.68
C LYS A 132 -2.14 0.73 -4.31
N THR A 133 -1.32 0.43 -3.31
CA THR A 133 -1.44 0.95 -1.94
C THR A 133 -1.43 2.49 -1.90
N GLY A 134 -0.61 3.14 -2.75
CA GLY A 134 -0.58 4.60 -2.85
C GLY A 134 -1.89 5.23 -3.29
N ASP A 135 -2.69 4.53 -4.10
CA ASP A 135 -4.03 4.96 -4.51
C ASP A 135 -5.02 4.90 -3.33
N LEU A 136 -4.96 3.84 -2.54
CA LEU A 136 -5.79 3.70 -1.34
C LEU A 136 -5.50 4.79 -0.31
N ILE A 137 -4.21 5.10 -0.09
CA ILE A 137 -3.78 6.18 0.80
C ILE A 137 -4.25 7.54 0.28
N ASN A 138 -4.12 7.83 -1.03
CA ASN A 138 -4.62 9.05 -1.63
C ASN A 138 -6.14 9.19 -1.47
N CYS A 139 -6.87 8.10 -1.61
CA CYS A 139 -8.32 8.08 -1.46
C CYS A 139 -8.74 8.40 -0.01
N LEU A 140 -8.18 7.70 0.98
CA LEU A 140 -8.46 7.92 2.41
C LEU A 140 -7.99 9.29 2.91
N GLY A 141 -6.83 9.77 2.44
CA GLY A 141 -6.23 11.03 2.88
C GLY A 141 -6.84 12.25 2.20
N GLY A 142 -6.90 12.25 0.88
CA GLY A 142 -7.23 13.42 0.07
C GLY A 142 -8.64 13.42 -0.53
N GLU A 143 -8.99 12.38 -1.29
CA GLU A 143 -10.23 12.38 -2.07
C GLU A 143 -11.49 12.43 -1.19
N ILE A 144 -11.53 11.66 -0.10
CA ILE A 144 -12.64 11.68 0.86
C ILE A 144 -12.83 13.07 1.48
N GLY A 145 -11.74 13.77 1.82
CA GLY A 145 -11.82 15.13 2.37
C GLY A 145 -12.44 16.12 1.39
N ARG A 146 -12.03 16.07 0.11
CA ARG A 146 -12.60 16.88 -0.96
C ARG A 146 -14.07 16.54 -1.23
N ALA A 147 -14.43 15.26 -1.23
CA ALA A 147 -15.81 14.80 -1.41
C ALA A 147 -16.73 15.26 -0.25
N ALA A 148 -16.26 15.17 1.00
CA ALA A 148 -17.01 15.67 2.17
C ALA A 148 -17.22 17.19 2.11
N SER A 149 -16.19 17.92 1.67
CA SER A 149 -16.28 19.38 1.47
C SER A 149 -17.30 19.76 0.38
N ALA A 150 -17.42 18.95 -0.69
CA ALA A 150 -18.46 19.14 -1.70
C ALA A 150 -19.88 18.98 -1.12
N ILE A 151 -20.08 17.99 -0.24
CA ILE A 151 -21.37 17.79 0.43
C ILE A 151 -21.70 18.99 1.34
N GLY A 152 -20.74 19.45 2.15
CA GLY A 152 -20.87 20.67 2.96
C GLY A 152 -21.15 21.92 2.10
N GLY A 153 -20.54 22.01 0.93
CA GLY A 153 -20.79 23.06 -0.07
C GLY A 153 -22.24 23.08 -0.55
N THR A 154 -22.91 21.93 -0.67
CA THR A 154 -24.33 21.88 -1.04
C THR A 154 -25.21 22.59 -0.03
N VAL A 155 -24.97 22.43 1.27
CA VAL A 155 -25.69 23.12 2.35
C VAL A 155 -25.45 24.64 2.26
N LYS A 156 -24.20 25.07 1.98
CA LYS A 156 -23.87 26.49 1.78
C LYS A 156 -24.61 27.09 0.58
N ILE A 157 -24.74 26.33 -0.52
CA ILE A 157 -25.52 26.77 -1.70
C ILE A 157 -26.97 27.02 -1.30
N VAL A 158 -27.59 26.11 -0.53
CA VAL A 158 -28.99 26.27 -0.06
C VAL A 158 -29.14 27.56 0.78
N ILE A 159 -28.25 27.79 1.74
CA ILE A 159 -28.27 28.99 2.58
C ILE A 159 -28.13 30.25 1.72
N LEU A 160 -27.21 30.24 0.76
CA LEU A 160 -26.92 31.37 -0.08
C LEU A 160 -28.09 31.68 -1.04
N VAL A 161 -28.73 30.64 -1.61
CA VAL A 161 -29.95 30.79 -2.41
C VAL A 161 -31.08 31.40 -1.58
N ILE A 162 -31.28 30.93 -0.34
CA ILE A 162 -32.27 31.51 0.58
C ILE A 162 -31.94 32.98 0.84
N THR A 163 -30.66 33.33 1.07
CA THR A 163 -30.22 34.70 1.30
C THR A 163 -30.53 35.59 0.08
N ILE A 164 -30.22 35.11 -1.12
CA ILE A 164 -30.53 35.82 -2.38
C ILE A 164 -32.04 36.03 -2.51
N LEU A 165 -32.85 34.99 -2.23
CA LEU A 165 -34.31 35.09 -2.30
C LEU A 165 -34.90 36.17 -1.32
N VAL A 166 -34.34 36.27 -0.11
CA VAL A 166 -34.70 37.34 0.85
C VAL A 166 -34.42 38.72 0.24
N PHE A 167 -33.25 38.93 -0.35
CA PHE A 167 -32.92 40.21 -0.98
C PHE A 167 -33.73 40.49 -2.25
N VAL A 168 -33.99 39.47 -3.08
CA VAL A 168 -34.83 39.61 -4.27
C VAL A 168 -36.26 39.95 -3.86
N SER A 169 -36.81 39.35 -2.80
CA SER A 169 -38.15 39.73 -2.30
C SER A 169 -38.21 41.17 -1.82
N LEU A 170 -37.12 41.66 -1.16
CA LEU A 170 -37.00 43.06 -0.78
C LEU A 170 -36.92 43.98 -2.02
N LEU A 171 -36.14 43.64 -3.04
CA LEU A 171 -36.02 44.43 -4.26
C LEU A 171 -37.39 44.45 -5.03
N LEU A 172 -38.08 43.33 -5.08
CA LEU A 172 -39.45 43.26 -5.69
C LEU A 172 -40.45 44.16 -4.98
N SER A 173 -40.34 44.27 -3.64
CA SER A 173 -41.21 45.15 -2.87
C SER A 173 -40.90 46.64 -3.11
N ILE A 174 -39.69 46.98 -3.56
CA ILE A 174 -39.27 48.37 -3.88
C ILE A 174 -39.74 48.69 -5.35
N SER A 175 -39.33 47.89 -6.31
CA SER A 175 -39.74 48.05 -7.74
C SER A 175 -39.65 46.74 -8.47
N TRP A 176 -40.77 46.19 -8.89
CA TRP A 176 -40.79 44.93 -9.65
C TRP A 176 -40.17 45.07 -11.06
N GLN A 177 -40.35 46.26 -11.70
CA GLN A 177 -39.82 46.50 -13.07
C GLN A 177 -38.29 46.50 -13.07
N LEU A 178 -37.65 47.26 -12.10
CA LEU A 178 -36.19 47.26 -11.95
C LEU A 178 -35.65 45.91 -11.56
N THR A 179 -36.41 45.15 -10.77
CA THR A 179 -35.96 43.81 -10.32
C THR A 179 -35.97 42.79 -11.50
N ILE A 180 -36.91 42.84 -12.40
CA ILE A 180 -36.90 42.01 -13.62
C ILE A 180 -35.65 42.36 -14.46
N ALA A 181 -35.39 43.66 -14.73
CA ALA A 181 -34.23 44.11 -15.47
C ALA A 181 -32.92 43.66 -14.80
N ALA A 182 -32.81 43.87 -13.45
CA ALA A 182 -31.65 43.43 -12.71
C ALA A 182 -31.44 41.91 -12.74
N THR A 183 -32.53 41.15 -12.58
CA THR A 183 -32.46 39.68 -12.62
C THR A 183 -32.02 39.20 -13.99
N PHE A 184 -32.48 39.81 -15.06
CA PHE A 184 -32.05 39.50 -16.43
C PHE A 184 -30.53 39.78 -16.62
N LEU A 185 -30.04 40.95 -16.21
CA LEU A 185 -28.63 41.32 -16.32
C LEU A 185 -27.74 40.42 -15.42
N LEU A 186 -28.15 40.13 -14.20
CA LEU A 186 -27.42 39.24 -13.30
C LEU A 186 -27.42 37.77 -13.76
N SER A 187 -28.50 37.34 -14.48
CA SER A 187 -28.47 36.01 -15.08
C SER A 187 -27.46 35.91 -16.21
N LEU A 188 -27.20 36.99 -16.95
CA LEU A 188 -26.15 37.05 -17.96
C LEU A 188 -24.75 36.91 -17.33
N VAL A 189 -24.51 37.51 -16.17
CA VAL A 189 -23.26 37.33 -15.38
C VAL A 189 -23.07 35.86 -15.01
N THR A 190 -24.14 35.19 -14.56
CA THR A 190 -24.09 33.75 -14.22
C THR A 190 -23.83 32.87 -15.44
N LEU A 191 -24.35 33.22 -16.61
CA LEU A 191 -24.08 32.49 -17.86
C LEU A 191 -22.61 32.61 -18.29
N ILE A 192 -22.00 33.78 -18.17
CA ILE A 192 -20.57 33.96 -18.48
C ILE A 192 -19.70 33.18 -17.52
N ASN A 193 -20.00 33.20 -16.23
CA ASN A 193 -19.30 32.41 -15.24
C ASN A 193 -19.47 30.88 -15.44
N GLN A 194 -20.50 30.44 -16.18
CA GLN A 194 -20.72 29.02 -16.50
C GLN A 194 -19.54 28.41 -17.27
N TYR A 195 -18.86 29.19 -18.10
CA TYR A 195 -17.64 28.74 -18.81
C TYR A 195 -16.53 28.41 -17.81
N ALA A 196 -16.26 29.31 -16.85
CA ALA A 196 -15.26 29.08 -15.79
C ALA A 196 -15.62 27.87 -14.92
N ILE A 197 -16.90 27.73 -14.57
CA ILE A 197 -17.42 26.58 -13.76
C ILE A 197 -17.24 25.26 -14.53
N SER A 198 -17.54 25.24 -15.82
CA SER A 198 -17.33 24.05 -16.65
C SER A 198 -15.84 23.66 -16.74
N ARG A 199 -14.95 24.65 -16.86
CA ARG A 199 -13.50 24.45 -16.89
C ARG A 199 -12.95 23.92 -15.56
N SER A 200 -13.51 24.36 -14.43
CA SER A 200 -13.16 23.87 -13.08
C SER A 200 -13.33 22.36 -12.94
N LYS A 201 -14.30 21.77 -13.60
CA LYS A 201 -14.48 20.31 -13.59
C LYS A 201 -13.30 19.57 -14.22
N ASN A 202 -12.75 20.10 -15.32
CA ASN A 202 -11.59 19.50 -15.99
C ASN A 202 -10.34 19.63 -15.12
N PHE A 203 -10.09 20.81 -14.54
CA PHE A 203 -8.97 21.02 -13.62
C PHE A 203 -9.06 20.10 -12.37
N GLY A 204 -10.26 19.95 -11.81
CA GLY A 204 -10.47 19.04 -10.68
C GLY A 204 -10.16 17.57 -11.04
N LYS A 205 -10.49 17.14 -12.25
CA LYS A 205 -10.15 15.80 -12.75
C LYS A 205 -8.64 15.65 -12.92
N GLN A 206 -7.96 16.63 -13.51
CA GLN A 206 -6.50 16.63 -13.65
C GLN A 206 -5.81 16.59 -12.29
N LEU A 207 -6.23 17.42 -11.34
CA LEU A 207 -5.69 17.46 -9.98
C LEU A 207 -5.84 16.11 -9.27
N SER A 208 -7.00 15.47 -9.38
CA SER A 208 -7.22 14.13 -8.80
C SER A 208 -6.28 13.09 -9.43
N GLN A 209 -6.11 13.09 -10.75
CA GLN A 209 -5.20 12.18 -11.45
C GLN A 209 -3.72 12.42 -11.08
N MET A 210 -3.28 13.68 -11.01
CA MET A 210 -1.90 14.01 -10.64
C MET A 210 -1.62 13.68 -9.17
N SER A 211 -2.58 13.95 -8.27
CA SER A 211 -2.47 13.58 -6.84
C SER A 211 -2.35 12.06 -6.66
N ARG A 212 -3.11 11.28 -7.44
CA ARG A 212 -3.03 9.81 -7.45
C ARG A 212 -1.65 9.35 -7.92
N ALA A 213 -1.18 9.86 -9.06
CA ALA A 213 0.13 9.50 -9.63
C ALA A 213 1.28 9.84 -8.67
N TYR A 214 1.22 11.02 -8.04
CA TYR A 214 2.19 11.46 -7.04
C TYR A 214 2.22 10.52 -5.82
N SER A 215 1.07 10.21 -5.23
CA SER A 215 0.98 9.34 -4.05
C SER A 215 1.52 7.94 -4.32
N ILE A 216 1.22 7.38 -5.49
CA ILE A 216 1.74 6.08 -5.92
C ILE A 216 3.26 6.15 -6.07
N ALA A 217 3.80 7.13 -6.79
CA ALA A 217 5.23 7.24 -7.05
C ALA A 217 6.05 7.45 -5.77
N VAL A 218 5.58 8.31 -4.86
CA VAL A 218 6.25 8.53 -3.56
C VAL A 218 6.29 7.23 -2.75
N LEU A 219 5.18 6.52 -2.65
CA LEU A 219 5.13 5.28 -1.88
C LEU A 219 6.01 4.18 -2.51
N GLU A 220 6.01 4.05 -3.84
CA GLU A 220 6.89 3.12 -4.57
C GLU A 220 8.36 3.43 -4.29
N THR A 221 8.77 4.71 -4.37
CA THR A 221 10.16 5.13 -4.12
C THR A 221 10.58 4.91 -2.66
N LEU A 222 9.71 5.24 -1.70
CA LEU A 222 10.02 5.02 -0.28
C LEU A 222 10.12 3.53 0.08
N ASN A 223 9.25 2.69 -0.47
CA ASN A 223 9.34 1.24 -0.29
C ASN A 223 10.61 0.66 -0.96
N GLY A 224 11.01 1.22 -2.10
CA GLY A 224 12.22 0.85 -2.84
C GLY A 224 13.48 1.61 -2.49
N ILE A 225 13.50 2.38 -1.38
CA ILE A 225 14.60 3.33 -1.06
C ILE A 225 15.97 2.66 -0.99
N ARG A 226 16.04 1.42 -0.48
CA ARG A 226 17.30 0.65 -0.44
C ARG A 226 17.87 0.40 -1.84
N LEU A 227 16.99 0.05 -2.80
CA LEU A 227 17.39 -0.16 -4.19
C LEU A 227 17.86 1.15 -4.82
N VAL A 228 17.12 2.24 -4.62
CA VAL A 228 17.50 3.58 -5.10
C VAL A 228 18.87 3.96 -4.59
N LYS A 229 19.14 3.77 -3.28
CA LYS A 229 20.45 4.04 -2.65
C LYS A 229 21.57 3.11 -3.16
N ALA A 230 21.26 1.81 -3.27
CA ALA A 230 22.25 0.82 -3.72
C ALA A 230 22.69 1.02 -5.17
N THR A 231 21.82 1.60 -6.01
CA THR A 231 22.09 1.81 -7.44
C THR A 231 22.52 3.25 -7.77
N GLY A 232 22.60 4.16 -6.77
CA GLY A 232 22.95 5.56 -7.00
C GLY A 232 21.95 6.32 -7.89
N ASN A 233 20.69 5.90 -7.91
CA ASN A 233 19.65 6.48 -8.78
C ASN A 233 18.82 7.59 -8.09
N GLU A 234 19.31 8.18 -6.98
CA GLU A 234 18.59 9.20 -6.20
C GLU A 234 18.18 10.39 -7.08
N GLU A 235 19.08 10.88 -7.92
CA GLU A 235 18.80 12.02 -8.77
C GLU A 235 17.73 11.69 -9.82
N LYS A 236 17.76 10.50 -10.40
CA LYS A 236 16.76 10.03 -11.36
C LYS A 236 15.35 9.98 -10.73
N GLU A 237 15.23 9.38 -9.55
CA GLU A 237 13.96 9.31 -8.84
C GLU A 237 13.52 10.68 -8.33
N TYR A 238 14.45 11.52 -7.87
CA TYR A 238 14.15 12.91 -7.52
C TYR A 238 13.55 13.68 -8.70
N GLN A 239 14.15 13.61 -9.88
CA GLN A 239 13.62 14.30 -11.06
C GLN A 239 12.25 13.76 -11.49
N ARG A 240 12.03 12.43 -11.38
CA ARG A 240 10.73 11.79 -11.62
C ARG A 240 9.65 12.37 -10.69
N ILE A 241 9.91 12.37 -9.38
CA ILE A 241 8.95 12.85 -8.37
C ILE A 241 8.79 14.37 -8.47
N LYS A 242 9.88 15.13 -8.68
CA LYS A 242 9.86 16.58 -8.89
C LYS A 242 8.95 16.98 -10.05
N LYS A 243 8.96 16.21 -11.15
CA LYS A 243 8.03 16.43 -12.25
C LYS A 243 6.58 16.26 -11.82
N LEU A 244 6.26 15.16 -11.12
CA LEU A 244 4.90 14.89 -10.61
C LEU A 244 4.42 15.95 -9.61
N ILE A 245 5.33 16.45 -8.76
CA ILE A 245 5.03 17.58 -7.85
C ILE A 245 4.66 18.81 -8.67
N ARG A 246 5.49 19.19 -9.65
CA ARG A 246 5.24 20.37 -10.49
C ARG A 246 3.93 20.25 -11.27
N ASP A 247 3.68 19.09 -11.88
CA ASP A 247 2.45 18.84 -12.64
C ASP A 247 1.22 18.94 -11.75
N ARG A 248 1.29 18.40 -10.52
CA ARG A 248 0.21 18.49 -9.52
C ARG A 248 -0.01 19.92 -9.05
N GLU A 249 1.06 20.63 -8.65
CA GLU A 249 0.97 22.03 -8.18
C GLU A 249 0.50 22.96 -9.30
N THR A 250 0.91 22.71 -10.55
CA THR A 250 0.41 23.48 -11.72
C THR A 250 -1.09 23.24 -11.91
N ALA A 251 -1.57 22.00 -11.82
CA ALA A 251 -3.00 21.69 -11.93
C ALA A 251 -3.82 22.31 -10.79
N ASP A 252 -3.28 22.33 -9.57
CA ASP A 252 -3.92 23.00 -8.43
C ASP A 252 -3.97 24.49 -8.62
N PHE A 253 -2.85 25.11 -9.01
CA PHE A 253 -2.76 26.54 -9.30
C PHE A 253 -3.71 26.97 -10.42
N GLU A 254 -3.77 26.25 -11.53
CA GLU A 254 -4.72 26.53 -12.62
C GLU A 254 -6.18 26.43 -12.17
N SER A 255 -6.49 25.47 -11.30
CA SER A 255 -7.81 25.35 -10.68
C SER A 255 -8.13 26.56 -9.78
N GLN A 256 -7.16 27.01 -8.99
CA GLN A 256 -7.31 28.18 -8.12
C GLN A 256 -7.46 29.46 -8.93
N VAL A 257 -6.58 29.71 -9.92
CA VAL A 257 -6.67 30.89 -10.81
C VAL A 257 -8.04 30.97 -11.48
N ASN A 258 -8.55 29.84 -11.98
CA ASN A 258 -9.87 29.81 -12.60
C ASN A 258 -11.01 30.11 -11.59
N SER A 259 -10.88 29.65 -10.36
CA SER A 259 -11.88 29.89 -9.31
C SER A 259 -11.84 31.32 -8.77
N GLU A 260 -10.64 31.84 -8.54
CA GLU A 260 -10.43 33.20 -8.03
C GLU A 260 -10.80 34.28 -9.06
N ALA A 261 -10.72 33.99 -10.36
CA ALA A 261 -11.15 34.91 -11.41
C ALA A 261 -12.66 35.16 -11.41
N ILE A 262 -13.49 34.27 -10.86
CA ILE A 262 -14.95 34.39 -10.83
C ILE A 262 -15.40 35.64 -10.06
N THR A 263 -14.78 35.94 -8.93
CA THR A 263 -15.16 37.07 -8.07
C THR A 263 -14.87 38.41 -8.74
N PRO A 264 -13.65 38.74 -9.21
CA PRO A 264 -13.36 40.02 -9.89
C PRO A 264 -14.18 40.22 -11.18
N VAL A 265 -14.31 39.16 -11.98
CA VAL A 265 -15.12 39.21 -13.19
C VAL A 265 -16.57 39.47 -12.87
N GLY A 266 -17.11 38.78 -11.87
CA GLY A 266 -18.49 38.97 -11.38
C GLY A 266 -18.74 40.37 -10.83
N GLU A 267 -17.75 40.97 -10.15
CA GLU A 267 -17.84 42.34 -9.62
C GLU A 267 -17.87 43.38 -10.72
N VAL A 268 -16.91 43.33 -11.67
CA VAL A 268 -16.90 44.24 -12.81
C VAL A 268 -18.19 44.18 -13.61
N MET A 269 -18.66 42.96 -13.92
CA MET A 269 -19.89 42.76 -14.66
C MET A 269 -21.13 43.21 -13.85
N GLY A 270 -21.14 42.95 -12.53
CA GLY A 270 -22.20 43.38 -11.65
C GLY A 270 -22.31 44.90 -11.57
N ILE A 271 -21.19 45.62 -11.44
CA ILE A 271 -21.16 47.10 -11.43
C ILE A 271 -21.58 47.62 -12.80
N THR A 272 -21.10 46.99 -13.89
CA THR A 272 -21.55 47.36 -15.25
C THR A 272 -23.06 47.19 -15.41
N ALA A 273 -23.63 46.08 -14.94
CA ALA A 273 -25.07 45.87 -14.95
C ALA A 273 -25.82 46.92 -14.11
N LEU A 274 -25.29 47.30 -12.94
CA LEU A 274 -25.85 48.34 -12.11
C LEU A 274 -25.85 49.69 -12.84
N LEU A 275 -24.76 50.09 -13.47
CA LEU A 275 -24.67 51.33 -14.23
C LEU A 275 -25.64 51.32 -15.43
N LEU A 276 -25.82 50.19 -16.10
CA LEU A 276 -26.82 50.03 -17.15
C LEU A 276 -28.28 50.22 -16.60
N ILE A 277 -28.57 49.69 -15.44
CA ILE A 277 -29.87 49.90 -14.78
C ILE A 277 -30.12 51.39 -14.50
N VAL A 278 -29.12 52.11 -14.02
CA VAL A 278 -29.19 53.55 -13.74
C VAL A 278 -29.46 54.32 -15.05
N LEU A 279 -28.72 54.02 -16.13
CA LEU A 279 -28.88 54.65 -17.44
C LEU A 279 -30.25 54.36 -18.05
N LEU A 280 -30.68 53.08 -17.99
CA LEU A 280 -32.01 52.72 -18.47
C LEU A 280 -33.15 53.37 -17.67
N SER A 281 -32.99 53.46 -16.36
CA SER A 281 -33.98 54.12 -15.49
C SER A 281 -34.15 55.61 -15.88
N LYS A 282 -33.05 56.31 -16.19
CA LYS A 282 -33.06 57.69 -16.63
C LYS A 282 -33.78 57.87 -17.99
N THR A 283 -33.60 56.96 -18.90
CA THR A 283 -34.20 57.06 -20.25
C THR A 283 -35.70 56.69 -20.24
N PHE A 284 -36.11 55.70 -19.46
CA PHE A 284 -37.51 55.22 -19.44
C PHE A 284 -38.40 55.99 -18.44
N PHE A 285 -37.84 56.68 -17.44
CA PHE A 285 -38.58 57.35 -16.38
C PHE A 285 -38.22 58.86 -16.28
N ALA A 286 -37.81 59.46 -17.35
CA ALA A 286 -37.30 60.86 -17.41
C ALA A 286 -38.27 61.88 -16.80
N ASN A 287 -39.57 61.70 -16.84
CA ASN A 287 -40.61 62.63 -16.38
C ASN A 287 -40.92 62.51 -14.88
N GLN A 288 -40.31 61.58 -14.13
CA GLN A 288 -40.59 61.30 -12.71
C GLN A 288 -39.32 61.35 -11.83
N VAL A 289 -38.23 61.94 -12.28
CA VAL A 289 -36.88 61.85 -11.69
C VAL A 289 -36.78 62.38 -10.28
N SER A 290 -37.55 63.38 -9.85
CA SER A 290 -37.41 63.95 -8.53
C SER A 290 -38.03 63.14 -7.42
N SER A 291 -39.12 62.39 -7.66
CA SER A 291 -39.72 61.45 -6.72
C SER A 291 -39.08 60.06 -6.77
N LEU A 292 -38.47 59.69 -7.88
CA LEU A 292 -37.83 58.41 -8.10
C LEU A 292 -36.37 58.33 -7.58
N SER A 293 -35.72 59.42 -7.28
CA SER A 293 -34.30 59.46 -6.86
C SER A 293 -34.11 58.65 -5.53
N THR A 294 -35.01 58.80 -4.56
CA THR A 294 -34.97 58.07 -3.27
C THR A 294 -35.22 56.57 -3.46
N VAL A 295 -36.21 56.20 -4.29
CA VAL A 295 -36.49 54.81 -4.61
C VAL A 295 -35.32 54.14 -5.35
N LEU A 296 -34.73 54.83 -6.33
CA LEU A 296 -33.59 54.36 -7.08
C LEU A 296 -32.36 54.18 -6.18
N LEU A 297 -32.04 55.16 -5.31
CA LEU A 297 -30.91 55.07 -4.37
C LEU A 297 -31.09 53.88 -3.42
N THR A 298 -32.30 53.70 -2.90
CA THR A 298 -32.65 52.56 -2.04
C THR A 298 -32.46 51.23 -2.77
N TYR A 299 -32.96 51.16 -4.02
CA TYR A 299 -32.82 49.99 -4.85
C TYR A 299 -31.33 49.63 -5.12
N LEU A 300 -30.52 50.64 -5.46
CA LEU A 300 -29.10 50.46 -5.71
C LEU A 300 -28.33 50.01 -4.48
N LEU A 301 -28.62 50.57 -3.29
CA LEU A 301 -28.00 50.13 -2.04
C LEU A 301 -28.29 48.64 -1.71
N VAL A 302 -29.54 48.22 -1.94
CA VAL A 302 -29.93 46.79 -1.76
C VAL A 302 -29.27 45.93 -2.82
N LEU A 303 -29.26 46.36 -4.11
CA LEU A 303 -28.65 45.59 -5.21
C LEU A 303 -27.16 45.40 -5.02
N LEU A 304 -26.42 46.42 -4.51
CA LEU A 304 -25.00 46.33 -4.14
C LEU A 304 -24.73 45.21 -3.09
N ARG A 305 -25.71 44.86 -2.26
CA ARG A 305 -25.61 43.75 -1.31
C ARG A 305 -25.82 42.40 -1.97
N VAL A 306 -26.54 42.31 -3.09
CA VAL A 306 -26.80 41.08 -3.80
C VAL A 306 -25.60 40.64 -4.66
N LEU A 307 -24.83 41.57 -5.23
CA LEU A 307 -23.70 41.27 -6.12
C LEU A 307 -22.66 40.33 -5.48
N PRO A 308 -22.15 40.58 -4.25
CA PRO A 308 -21.21 39.65 -3.62
C PRO A 308 -21.81 38.25 -3.38
N LEU A 309 -23.13 38.17 -3.10
CA LEU A 309 -23.81 36.87 -2.89
C LEU A 309 -23.83 36.03 -4.17
N ILE A 310 -24.06 36.66 -5.34
CA ILE A 310 -24.03 35.99 -6.63
C ILE A 310 -22.61 35.52 -6.95
N SER A 311 -21.58 36.33 -6.71
CA SER A 311 -20.18 35.95 -6.90
C SER A 311 -19.82 34.77 -6.00
N GLN A 312 -20.21 34.79 -4.72
CA GLN A 312 -20.03 33.67 -3.79
C GLN A 312 -20.74 32.40 -4.27
N LEU A 313 -21.96 32.52 -4.80
CA LEU A 313 -22.68 31.38 -5.37
C LEU A 313 -21.91 30.74 -6.53
N ASN A 314 -21.40 31.54 -7.44
CA ASN A 314 -20.62 31.07 -8.58
C ASN A 314 -19.28 30.44 -8.15
N THR A 315 -18.59 31.01 -7.17
CA THR A 315 -17.37 30.44 -6.58
C THR A 315 -17.66 29.08 -5.91
N ILE A 316 -18.72 28.95 -5.12
CA ILE A 316 -19.08 27.67 -4.51
C ILE A 316 -19.46 26.64 -5.60
N ARG A 317 -20.16 27.04 -6.69
CA ARG A 317 -20.46 26.18 -7.82
C ARG A 317 -19.18 25.72 -8.54
N SER A 318 -18.21 26.62 -8.71
CA SER A 318 -16.90 26.30 -9.28
C SER A 318 -16.15 25.25 -8.42
N ASN A 319 -16.08 25.48 -7.10
CA ASN A 319 -15.45 24.56 -6.17
C ASN A 319 -16.19 23.20 -6.13
N PHE A 320 -17.51 23.20 -6.24
CA PHE A 320 -18.28 21.96 -6.35
C PHE A 320 -17.96 21.22 -7.66
N ALA A 321 -17.82 21.93 -8.78
CA ALA A 321 -17.44 21.36 -10.06
C ALA A 321 -16.02 20.76 -10.03
N SER A 322 -15.05 21.46 -9.43
CA SER A 322 -13.67 20.96 -9.28
C SER A 322 -13.58 19.72 -8.39
N THR A 323 -14.42 19.61 -7.36
CA THR A 323 -14.44 18.44 -6.46
C THR A 323 -15.27 17.26 -6.97
N ALA A 324 -15.95 17.41 -8.12
CA ALA A 324 -16.81 16.35 -8.68
C ALA A 324 -16.04 15.05 -8.96
N ALA A 325 -14.80 15.14 -9.45
CA ALA A 325 -13.95 13.97 -9.66
C ALA A 325 -13.63 13.23 -8.36
N SER A 326 -13.36 13.98 -7.27
CA SER A 326 -13.11 13.40 -5.94
C SER A 326 -14.35 12.69 -5.39
N VAL A 327 -15.55 13.23 -5.66
CA VAL A 327 -16.81 12.59 -5.30
C VAL A 327 -17.01 11.28 -6.05
N ASP A 328 -16.68 11.24 -7.36
CA ASP A 328 -16.79 10.04 -8.16
C ASP A 328 -15.80 8.96 -7.68
N VAL A 329 -14.53 9.31 -7.47
CA VAL A 329 -13.49 8.42 -6.92
C VAL A 329 -13.89 7.89 -5.53
N THR A 330 -14.36 8.77 -4.65
CA THR A 330 -14.80 8.37 -3.30
C THR A 330 -16.02 7.44 -3.36
N ASN A 331 -16.96 7.71 -4.24
CA ASN A 331 -18.15 6.86 -4.41
C ASN A 331 -17.78 5.48 -4.96
N GLU A 332 -16.87 5.37 -5.92
CA GLU A 332 -16.32 4.12 -6.42
C GLU A 332 -15.57 3.38 -5.31
N PHE A 333 -14.71 4.09 -4.57
CA PHE A 333 -13.97 3.53 -3.44
C PHE A 333 -14.88 2.97 -2.34
N LEU A 334 -15.96 3.68 -1.98
CA LEU A 334 -16.92 3.26 -0.95
C LEU A 334 -18.04 2.34 -1.48
N SER A 335 -18.05 2.04 -2.80
CA SER A 335 -18.98 1.11 -3.40
C SER A 335 -18.64 -0.33 -3.06
N LEU A 336 -19.66 -1.14 -2.77
CA LEU A 336 -19.52 -2.58 -2.53
C LEU A 336 -19.68 -3.40 -3.83
N HIS A 337 -20.17 -2.78 -4.91
CA HIS A 337 -20.74 -3.51 -6.06
C HIS A 337 -19.67 -4.27 -6.87
N ASP A 338 -18.44 -3.72 -6.97
CA ASP A 338 -17.40 -4.28 -7.85
C ASP A 338 -16.19 -4.79 -7.03
N LYS A 339 -16.39 -5.09 -5.74
CA LYS A 339 -15.32 -5.55 -4.85
C LYS A 339 -15.51 -7.02 -4.50
N PRO A 340 -14.42 -7.79 -4.46
CA PRO A 340 -14.49 -9.18 -4.05
C PRO A 340 -14.74 -9.29 -2.55
N PHE A 341 -15.80 -10.02 -2.18
CA PHE A 341 -16.08 -10.41 -0.81
C PHE A 341 -16.37 -11.90 -0.78
N MET A 342 -15.62 -12.62 0.06
CA MET A 342 -15.94 -14.01 0.33
C MET A 342 -17.28 -14.16 1.02
N GLY A 343 -18.02 -15.19 0.65
CA GLY A 343 -19.20 -15.60 1.37
C GLY A 343 -18.87 -15.90 2.85
N LYS A 344 -19.55 -15.21 3.77
CA LYS A 344 -19.37 -15.48 5.21
C LYS A 344 -20.11 -16.76 5.55
N GLY A 345 -19.37 -17.81 5.91
CA GLY A 345 -19.95 -18.99 6.53
C GLY A 345 -20.57 -18.66 7.89
N LYS A 346 -21.46 -19.51 8.35
CA LYS A 346 -22.21 -19.26 9.61
C LYS A 346 -21.81 -20.21 10.74
N LEU A 347 -21.13 -21.32 10.43
CA LEU A 347 -20.74 -22.31 11.42
C LEU A 347 -19.51 -21.82 12.19
N PRO A 348 -19.58 -21.65 13.51
CA PRO A 348 -18.39 -21.33 14.29
C PRO A 348 -17.44 -22.54 14.29
N TYR A 349 -16.18 -22.30 13.93
CA TYR A 349 -15.15 -23.32 14.05
C TYR A 349 -14.70 -23.46 15.51
N THR A 350 -14.71 -24.68 16.05
CA THR A 350 -14.36 -24.97 17.46
C THR A 350 -13.09 -25.80 17.61
N LYS A 351 -13.04 -26.96 16.99
CA LYS A 351 -11.91 -27.90 17.08
C LYS A 351 -11.79 -28.76 15.83
N LEU A 352 -10.58 -29.27 15.61
CA LEU A 352 -10.28 -30.30 14.62
C LEU A 352 -10.41 -31.68 15.25
N GLU A 353 -11.18 -32.58 14.66
CA GLU A 353 -11.39 -33.94 15.18
C GLU A 353 -10.69 -35.00 14.34
N GLU A 354 -10.79 -34.95 13.01
CA GLU A 354 -10.27 -35.97 12.10
C GLU A 354 -9.12 -35.44 11.25
N GLY A 355 -9.32 -34.35 10.51
CA GLY A 355 -8.31 -33.79 9.63
C GLY A 355 -8.84 -32.83 8.58
N VAL A 356 -7.96 -32.50 7.63
CA VAL A 356 -8.22 -31.60 6.49
C VAL A 356 -8.12 -32.38 5.20
N SER A 357 -9.16 -32.30 4.36
CA SER A 357 -9.18 -32.94 3.04
C SER A 357 -9.24 -31.90 1.94
N PHE A 358 -8.44 -32.12 0.89
CA PHE A 358 -8.47 -31.40 -0.36
C PHE A 358 -9.10 -32.34 -1.39
N ASN A 359 -10.25 -31.99 -1.93
CA ASN A 359 -11.07 -32.86 -2.77
C ASN A 359 -11.19 -32.28 -4.17
N SER A 360 -10.54 -32.91 -5.16
CA SER A 360 -10.52 -32.50 -6.58
C SER A 360 -10.31 -30.99 -6.76
N LEU A 361 -9.35 -30.45 -6.02
CA LEU A 361 -9.15 -29.01 -5.89
C LEU A 361 -8.56 -28.44 -7.16
N CYS A 362 -9.29 -27.49 -7.78
CA CYS A 362 -8.81 -26.69 -8.91
C CYS A 362 -8.80 -25.20 -8.54
N PHE A 363 -7.71 -24.52 -8.89
CA PHE A 363 -7.57 -23.10 -8.59
C PHE A 363 -6.81 -22.35 -9.69
N ALA A 364 -7.28 -21.13 -9.98
CA ALA A 364 -6.54 -20.08 -10.67
C ALA A 364 -6.71 -18.77 -9.91
N TYR A 365 -5.68 -17.92 -9.92
CA TYR A 365 -5.81 -16.59 -9.32
C TYR A 365 -6.86 -15.74 -10.06
N PRO A 366 -7.63 -14.93 -9.35
CA PRO A 366 -8.67 -14.10 -9.96
C PRO A 366 -8.14 -13.22 -11.08
N GLY A 367 -8.79 -13.31 -12.26
CA GLY A 367 -8.37 -12.62 -13.49
C GLY A 367 -7.38 -13.39 -14.36
N HIS A 368 -6.98 -14.61 -13.97
CA HIS A 368 -6.15 -15.49 -14.79
C HIS A 368 -6.95 -16.73 -15.22
N GLU A 369 -6.83 -17.10 -16.49
CA GLU A 369 -7.51 -18.30 -17.03
C GLU A 369 -6.73 -19.60 -16.76
N LYS A 370 -5.40 -19.47 -16.54
CA LYS A 370 -4.53 -20.63 -16.35
C LYS A 370 -4.67 -21.19 -14.94
N LEU A 371 -5.08 -22.46 -14.84
CA LEU A 371 -5.13 -23.17 -13.58
C LEU A 371 -3.71 -23.34 -12.97
N VAL A 372 -3.57 -22.92 -11.72
CA VAL A 372 -2.36 -23.11 -10.90
C VAL A 372 -2.42 -24.46 -10.18
N LEU A 373 -3.62 -24.87 -9.73
CA LEU A 373 -3.85 -26.20 -9.17
C LEU A 373 -4.90 -26.92 -10.02
N LYS A 374 -4.68 -28.25 -10.23
CA LYS A 374 -5.48 -29.07 -11.14
C LYS A 374 -5.77 -30.41 -10.46
N ASP A 375 -7.02 -30.63 -10.09
CA ASP A 375 -7.51 -31.87 -9.51
C ASP A 375 -6.64 -32.41 -8.36
N VAL A 376 -6.31 -31.54 -7.39
CA VAL A 376 -5.49 -31.90 -6.24
C VAL A 376 -6.34 -32.64 -5.22
N ASN A 377 -5.91 -33.86 -4.90
CA ASN A 377 -6.52 -34.73 -3.89
C ASN A 377 -5.49 -35.06 -2.82
N LEU A 378 -5.69 -34.56 -1.58
CA LEU A 378 -4.80 -34.78 -0.43
C LEU A 378 -5.61 -34.87 0.86
N TYR A 379 -5.06 -35.61 1.82
CA TYR A 379 -5.59 -35.69 3.17
C TYR A 379 -4.49 -35.42 4.19
N LEU A 380 -4.76 -34.50 5.13
CA LEU A 380 -3.89 -34.18 6.26
C LEU A 380 -4.58 -34.60 7.55
N PRO A 381 -4.22 -35.76 8.14
CA PRO A 381 -4.77 -36.23 9.38
C PRO A 381 -4.47 -35.29 10.55
N ARG A 382 -5.36 -35.29 11.56
CA ARG A 382 -5.13 -34.50 12.77
C ARG A 382 -3.83 -34.95 13.47
N GLY A 383 -3.07 -33.95 13.93
CA GLY A 383 -1.83 -34.15 14.69
C GLY A 383 -0.65 -34.63 13.87
N THR A 384 -0.74 -34.60 12.51
CA THR A 384 0.34 -35.01 11.62
C THR A 384 0.87 -33.83 10.83
N THR A 385 2.08 -33.99 10.27
CA THR A 385 2.74 -33.01 9.41
C THR A 385 2.74 -33.50 7.96
N LEU A 386 2.11 -32.71 7.06
CA LEU A 386 2.16 -32.89 5.63
C LEU A 386 3.15 -31.90 4.99
N ALA A 387 4.21 -32.40 4.38
CA ALA A 387 5.18 -31.58 3.67
C ALA A 387 4.84 -31.47 2.17
N LEU A 388 4.74 -30.24 1.66
CA LEU A 388 4.62 -29.95 0.23
C LEU A 388 6.01 -29.76 -0.37
N VAL A 389 6.36 -30.57 -1.35
CA VAL A 389 7.64 -30.53 -2.06
C VAL A 389 7.39 -30.40 -3.57
N GLY A 390 8.27 -29.75 -4.31
CA GLY A 390 8.15 -29.59 -5.76
C GLY A 390 8.95 -28.40 -6.27
N SER A 391 9.06 -28.27 -7.58
CA SER A 391 9.77 -27.16 -8.26
C SER A 391 9.15 -25.79 -7.92
N SER A 392 9.90 -24.72 -8.18
CA SER A 392 9.33 -23.35 -8.07
C SER A 392 8.16 -23.23 -9.06
N GLY A 393 7.05 -22.62 -8.60
CA GLY A 393 5.84 -22.49 -9.41
C GLY A 393 4.94 -23.74 -9.47
N ALA A 394 5.26 -24.83 -8.74
CA ALA A 394 4.43 -26.04 -8.71
C ALA A 394 3.07 -25.88 -8.00
N GLY A 395 2.81 -24.76 -7.32
CA GLY A 395 1.53 -24.50 -6.64
C GLY A 395 1.56 -24.65 -5.11
N LYS A 396 2.74 -24.87 -4.49
CA LYS A 396 2.88 -25.10 -3.03
C LYS A 396 2.33 -23.94 -2.18
N SER A 397 2.77 -22.72 -2.43
CA SER A 397 2.31 -21.53 -1.69
C SER A 397 0.82 -21.26 -1.94
N THR A 398 0.33 -21.56 -3.15
CA THR A 398 -1.10 -21.47 -3.46
C THR A 398 -1.94 -22.42 -2.61
N MET A 399 -1.46 -23.65 -2.38
CA MET A 399 -2.13 -24.59 -1.46
C MET A 399 -2.16 -24.06 -0.02
N ALA A 400 -1.03 -23.47 0.43
CA ALA A 400 -0.95 -22.87 1.76
C ALA A 400 -1.88 -21.66 1.92
N ASP A 401 -2.09 -20.87 0.87
CA ASP A 401 -3.00 -19.69 0.88
C ASP A 401 -4.49 -20.08 0.85
N LEU A 402 -4.83 -21.22 0.26
CA LEU A 402 -6.20 -21.69 0.19
C LEU A 402 -6.70 -22.23 1.54
N LEU A 403 -5.83 -22.81 2.36
CA LEU A 403 -6.22 -23.39 3.65
C LEU A 403 -6.74 -22.35 4.66
N PRO A 404 -6.12 -21.16 4.85
CA PRO A 404 -6.69 -20.09 5.68
C PRO A 404 -7.82 -19.34 4.96
N ARG A 405 -8.24 -19.84 3.80
CA ARG A 405 -9.29 -19.26 2.98
C ARG A 405 -8.97 -17.81 2.58
N PHE A 406 -7.75 -17.55 2.09
CA PHE A 406 -7.43 -16.26 1.45
C PHE A 406 -8.08 -16.16 0.07
N TYR A 407 -8.32 -17.31 -0.55
CA TYR A 407 -9.05 -17.48 -1.81
C TYR A 407 -9.98 -18.67 -1.69
N ASP A 408 -11.05 -18.66 -2.48
CA ASP A 408 -11.92 -19.82 -2.66
C ASP A 408 -11.53 -20.59 -3.93
N PRO A 409 -11.58 -21.93 -3.95
CA PRO A 409 -11.28 -22.73 -5.14
C PRO A 409 -12.33 -22.51 -6.24
N ILE A 410 -11.89 -22.66 -7.52
CA ILE A 410 -12.79 -22.58 -8.68
C ILE A 410 -13.65 -23.86 -8.78
N ALA A 411 -13.06 -25.02 -8.51
CA ALA A 411 -13.75 -26.29 -8.47
C ALA A 411 -13.17 -27.17 -7.36
N GLY A 412 -13.95 -28.13 -6.89
CA GLY A 412 -13.59 -28.93 -5.74
C GLY A 412 -13.85 -28.22 -4.41
N SER A 413 -13.30 -28.76 -3.33
CA SER A 413 -13.47 -28.23 -1.99
C SER A 413 -12.29 -28.55 -1.09
N ILE A 414 -12.13 -27.72 -0.06
CA ILE A 414 -11.29 -28.04 1.11
C ILE A 414 -12.26 -28.24 2.26
N THR A 415 -12.17 -29.38 2.93
CA THR A 415 -13.05 -29.72 4.04
C THR A 415 -12.26 -29.95 5.33
N ILE A 416 -12.81 -29.53 6.44
CA ILE A 416 -12.33 -29.84 7.80
C ILE A 416 -13.37 -30.75 8.43
N ASP A 417 -12.99 -31.97 8.82
CA ASP A 417 -13.88 -32.98 9.40
C ASP A 417 -15.14 -33.20 8.53
N GLY A 418 -14.94 -33.22 7.20
CA GLY A 418 -16.02 -33.38 6.22
C GLY A 418 -16.84 -32.13 5.91
N ILE A 419 -16.68 -31.03 6.63
CA ILE A 419 -17.39 -29.76 6.42
C ILE A 419 -16.57 -28.83 5.54
N ASP A 420 -17.17 -28.27 4.49
CA ASP A 420 -16.49 -27.34 3.57
C ASP A 420 -16.05 -26.07 4.31
N LEU A 421 -14.83 -25.58 4.00
CA LEU A 421 -14.30 -24.32 4.56
C LEU A 421 -15.24 -23.13 4.36
N ARG A 422 -16.03 -23.15 3.28
CA ARG A 422 -16.96 -22.06 2.92
C ARG A 422 -18.15 -21.96 3.88
N GLU A 423 -18.44 -22.99 4.64
CA GLU A 423 -19.53 -23.01 5.63
C GLU A 423 -19.12 -22.40 6.97
N PHE A 424 -17.82 -22.41 7.30
CA PHE A 424 -17.32 -21.87 8.56
C PHE A 424 -17.29 -20.33 8.57
N ASP A 425 -17.53 -19.76 9.76
CA ASP A 425 -17.18 -18.36 10.03
C ASP A 425 -15.67 -18.20 9.94
N VAL A 426 -15.23 -17.40 8.95
CA VAL A 426 -13.80 -17.23 8.60
C VAL A 426 -12.98 -16.70 9.78
N ILE A 427 -13.57 -15.85 10.63
CA ILE A 427 -12.86 -15.25 11.77
C ILE A 427 -12.59 -16.32 12.82
N SER A 428 -13.59 -17.14 13.16
CA SER A 428 -13.43 -18.23 14.13
C SER A 428 -12.44 -19.28 13.63
N LEU A 429 -12.46 -19.59 12.33
CA LEU A 429 -11.54 -20.51 11.68
C LEU A 429 -10.09 -20.00 11.76
N ARG A 430 -9.83 -18.77 11.28
CA ARG A 430 -8.48 -18.17 11.28
C ARG A 430 -7.90 -17.96 12.68
N LYS A 431 -8.72 -17.74 13.70
CA LYS A 431 -8.27 -17.67 15.10
C LYS A 431 -7.65 -18.96 15.60
N ARG A 432 -7.98 -20.11 14.99
CA ARG A 432 -7.45 -21.44 15.33
C ARG A 432 -6.38 -21.93 14.37
N MET A 433 -6.02 -21.12 13.38
CA MET A 433 -4.91 -21.37 12.45
C MET A 433 -3.72 -20.48 12.80
N GLY A 434 -2.52 -21.03 12.74
CA GLY A 434 -1.26 -20.30 12.85
C GLY A 434 -0.55 -20.29 11.52
N ILE A 435 -0.02 -19.14 11.11
CA ILE A 435 0.75 -19.01 9.87
C ILE A 435 2.10 -18.41 10.20
N VAL A 436 3.16 -19.10 9.79
CA VAL A 436 4.54 -18.59 9.82
C VAL A 436 5.02 -18.53 8.37
N SER A 437 5.03 -17.32 7.82
CA SER A 437 5.43 -17.06 6.43
C SER A 437 6.93 -16.81 6.32
N GLN A 438 7.46 -16.99 5.09
CA GLN A 438 8.84 -16.68 4.73
C GLN A 438 9.16 -15.21 5.01
N ASP A 439 8.32 -14.29 4.53
CA ASP A 439 8.41 -12.86 4.83
C ASP A 439 7.61 -12.52 6.09
N THR A 440 8.31 -12.51 7.22
CA THR A 440 7.71 -12.16 8.51
C THR A 440 7.36 -10.69 8.57
N PHE A 441 6.07 -10.37 8.71
CA PHE A 441 5.61 -8.99 8.97
C PHE A 441 5.53 -8.70 10.47
N LEU A 442 6.19 -7.62 10.90
CA LEU A 442 6.12 -7.08 12.25
C LEU A 442 5.67 -5.61 12.19
N PHE A 443 4.81 -5.24 13.12
CA PHE A 443 4.36 -3.85 13.26
C PHE A 443 5.43 -2.99 13.92
N ASN A 444 5.48 -1.72 13.57
CA ASN A 444 6.31 -0.74 14.28
C ASN A 444 5.71 -0.47 15.67
N ASP A 445 5.95 -1.41 16.56
CA ASP A 445 5.42 -1.44 17.92
C ASP A 445 6.43 -2.16 18.82
N SER A 446 6.10 -2.33 20.08
CA SER A 446 6.92 -3.09 21.03
C SER A 446 7.02 -4.58 20.65
N VAL A 447 8.05 -5.25 21.15
CA VAL A 447 8.18 -6.71 21.06
C VAL A 447 6.95 -7.39 21.66
N ARG A 448 6.51 -6.95 22.84
CA ARG A 448 5.32 -7.42 23.54
C ARG A 448 4.09 -7.42 22.65
N ASN A 449 3.76 -6.25 22.07
CA ASN A 449 2.58 -6.08 21.23
C ASN A 449 2.65 -6.92 19.95
N ASN A 450 3.85 -7.08 19.40
CA ASN A 450 4.06 -7.95 18.24
C ASN A 450 3.84 -9.43 18.56
N ILE A 451 4.26 -9.93 19.73
CA ILE A 451 4.00 -11.31 20.17
C ILE A 451 2.51 -11.50 20.48
N ALA A 452 1.90 -10.54 21.22
CA ALA A 452 0.51 -10.60 21.65
C ALA A 452 -0.50 -10.30 20.53
N TYR A 453 -0.07 -9.96 19.31
CA TYR A 453 -0.96 -9.50 18.23
C TYR A 453 -2.12 -10.46 17.92
N GLY A 454 -1.88 -11.77 17.95
CA GLY A 454 -2.92 -12.80 17.71
C GLY A 454 -3.82 -13.08 18.94
N ARG A 455 -3.40 -12.64 20.13
CA ARG A 455 -4.08 -12.85 21.41
C ARG A 455 -3.80 -11.68 22.37
N PRO A 456 -4.46 -10.52 22.15
CA PRO A 456 -4.17 -9.28 22.90
C PRO A 456 -4.46 -9.38 24.41
N GLU A 457 -5.32 -10.31 24.82
CA GLU A 457 -5.70 -10.59 26.22
C GLU A 457 -4.70 -11.50 26.97
N ALA A 458 -3.59 -11.92 26.33
CA ALA A 458 -2.60 -12.78 26.95
C ALA A 458 -1.91 -12.11 28.14
N THR A 459 -1.67 -12.89 29.19
CA THR A 459 -0.94 -12.43 30.36
C THR A 459 0.56 -12.28 30.06
N GLU A 460 1.27 -11.49 30.88
CA GLU A 460 2.71 -11.32 30.78
C GLU A 460 3.47 -12.66 30.81
N ASP A 461 3.10 -13.54 31.73
CA ASP A 461 3.71 -14.86 31.86
C ASP A 461 3.53 -15.74 30.62
N GLU A 462 2.35 -15.65 29.97
CA GLU A 462 2.10 -16.35 28.71
C GLU A 462 2.97 -15.82 27.58
N ILE A 463 3.15 -14.49 27.49
CA ILE A 463 4.02 -13.85 26.48
C ILE A 463 5.48 -14.26 26.70
N ILE A 464 5.96 -14.21 27.94
CA ILE A 464 7.33 -14.64 28.28
C ILE A 464 7.52 -16.13 27.98
N THR A 465 6.55 -16.96 28.31
CA THR A 465 6.59 -18.39 28.02
C THR A 465 6.65 -18.67 26.52
N ALA A 466 5.85 -17.98 25.73
CA ALA A 466 5.88 -18.08 24.26
C ALA A 466 7.23 -17.63 23.69
N ALA A 467 7.81 -16.55 24.23
CA ALA A 467 9.13 -16.06 23.84
C ALA A 467 10.24 -17.06 24.18
N LYS A 468 10.19 -17.70 25.35
CA LYS A 468 11.16 -18.75 25.73
C LYS A 468 11.06 -19.97 24.81
N ARG A 469 9.85 -20.45 24.51
CA ARG A 469 9.63 -21.58 23.60
C ARG A 469 10.08 -21.27 22.17
N ALA A 470 9.97 -20.01 21.74
CA ALA A 470 10.46 -19.57 20.45
C ALA A 470 11.97 -19.29 20.42
N ASN A 471 12.72 -19.58 21.48
CA ASN A 471 14.14 -19.19 21.63
C ASN A 471 14.37 -17.68 21.43
N ALA A 472 13.37 -16.85 21.75
CA ALA A 472 13.42 -15.41 21.56
C ALA A 472 13.79 -14.65 22.84
N TYR A 473 13.55 -15.23 24.02
CA TYR A 473 13.71 -14.56 25.31
C TYR A 473 15.10 -13.99 25.51
N GLU A 474 16.14 -14.74 25.14
CA GLU A 474 17.54 -14.35 25.38
C GLU A 474 17.94 -13.09 24.63
N PHE A 475 17.53 -12.93 23.36
CA PHE A 475 17.83 -11.68 22.65
C PHE A 475 16.90 -10.54 23.06
N ILE A 476 15.65 -10.84 23.47
CA ILE A 476 14.71 -9.81 23.97
C ILE A 476 15.24 -9.19 25.26
N SER A 477 15.74 -10.00 26.20
CA SER A 477 16.32 -9.49 27.46
C SER A 477 17.60 -8.65 27.28
N LYS A 478 18.23 -8.72 26.11
CA LYS A 478 19.39 -7.88 25.75
C LYS A 478 18.98 -6.56 25.09
N LEU A 479 17.70 -6.37 24.75
CA LEU A 479 17.20 -5.11 24.19
C LEU A 479 17.09 -4.03 25.28
N PRO A 480 17.22 -2.74 24.92
CA PRO A 480 17.28 -1.64 25.91
C PRO A 480 16.07 -1.56 26.86
N GLN A 481 14.89 -1.95 26.38
CA GLN A 481 13.63 -1.95 27.16
C GLN A 481 12.97 -3.35 27.13
N GLU A 482 13.77 -4.40 26.91
CA GLU A 482 13.30 -5.78 26.85
C GLU A 482 12.05 -5.95 25.98
N PHE A 483 10.94 -6.46 26.55
CA PHE A 483 9.67 -6.65 25.85
C PHE A 483 8.98 -5.34 25.39
N ASP A 484 9.30 -4.21 26.00
CA ASP A 484 8.73 -2.91 25.64
C ASP A 484 9.60 -2.16 24.60
N SER A 485 10.70 -2.76 24.13
CA SER A 485 11.54 -2.22 23.08
C SER A 485 10.78 -2.09 21.77
N LEU A 486 10.85 -0.90 21.15
CA LEU A 486 10.34 -0.65 19.81
C LEU A 486 11.27 -1.28 18.78
N ILE A 487 10.72 -1.99 17.81
CA ILE A 487 11.50 -2.73 16.81
C ILE A 487 11.63 -2.06 15.45
N GLY A 488 11.07 -0.85 15.32
CA GLY A 488 11.07 -0.10 14.07
C GLY A 488 10.11 -0.64 13.01
N ASP A 489 10.07 0.05 11.86
CA ASP A 489 9.19 -0.35 10.76
C ASP A 489 9.59 -1.73 10.22
N ARG A 490 8.60 -2.65 10.14
CA ARG A 490 8.80 -4.06 9.76
C ARG A 490 9.90 -4.79 10.55
N GLY A 491 10.20 -4.33 11.77
CA GLY A 491 11.24 -4.93 12.60
C GLY A 491 12.66 -4.71 12.05
N VAL A 492 12.92 -3.58 11.42
CA VAL A 492 14.23 -3.26 10.78
C VAL A 492 15.41 -3.28 11.76
N MET A 493 15.15 -3.11 13.06
CA MET A 493 16.18 -3.15 14.11
C MET A 493 16.57 -4.58 14.51
N LEU A 494 15.92 -5.60 13.97
CA LEU A 494 16.14 -7.00 14.29
C LEU A 494 16.77 -7.76 13.11
N SER A 495 17.59 -8.78 13.41
CA SER A 495 18.08 -9.71 12.40
C SER A 495 16.93 -10.55 11.81
N GLY A 496 17.16 -11.17 10.65
CA GLY A 496 16.17 -12.07 10.03
C GLY A 496 15.68 -13.16 10.96
N GLY A 497 16.62 -13.84 11.65
CA GLY A 497 16.30 -14.89 12.60
C GLY A 497 15.57 -14.40 13.86
N GLN A 498 15.87 -13.19 14.33
CA GLN A 498 15.15 -12.58 15.45
C GLN A 498 13.70 -12.26 15.06
N ARG A 499 13.48 -11.66 13.87
CA ARG A 499 12.11 -11.41 13.36
C ARG A 499 11.31 -12.69 13.28
N GLN A 500 11.92 -13.77 12.77
CA GLN A 500 11.25 -15.04 12.60
C GLN A 500 10.89 -15.69 13.94
N ARG A 501 11.81 -15.64 14.93
CA ARG A 501 11.52 -16.13 16.28
C ARG A 501 10.39 -15.36 16.97
N LEU A 502 10.23 -14.05 16.70
CA LEU A 502 9.06 -13.31 17.17
C LEU A 502 7.76 -13.77 16.48
N ALA A 503 7.79 -14.07 15.18
CA ALA A 503 6.62 -14.63 14.50
C ALA A 503 6.25 -16.01 15.04
N ILE A 504 7.24 -16.84 15.34
CA ILE A 504 7.02 -18.15 15.99
C ILE A 504 6.45 -17.96 17.40
N ALA A 505 6.96 -17.01 18.20
CA ALA A 505 6.42 -16.68 19.51
C ALA A 505 4.96 -16.24 19.43
N ARG A 506 4.60 -15.41 18.44
CA ARG A 506 3.20 -15.03 18.13
C ARG A 506 2.33 -16.25 17.86
N ALA A 507 2.81 -17.16 17.02
CA ALA A 507 2.07 -18.40 16.70
C ALA A 507 1.95 -19.35 17.90
N LEU A 508 2.99 -19.48 18.72
CA LEU A 508 2.97 -20.27 19.97
C LEU A 508 1.95 -19.72 20.96
N LEU A 509 1.90 -18.40 21.14
CA LEU A 509 0.96 -17.73 22.03
C LEU A 509 -0.50 -17.92 21.58
N GLN A 510 -0.74 -17.87 20.26
CA GLN A 510 -2.05 -18.10 19.67
C GLN A 510 -2.53 -19.55 19.86
N ASN A 511 -1.62 -20.50 20.03
CA ASN A 511 -1.86 -21.93 20.21
C ASN A 511 -2.82 -22.53 19.16
N PRO A 512 -2.45 -22.50 17.88
CA PRO A 512 -3.31 -22.95 16.78
C PRO A 512 -3.47 -24.48 16.77
N GLN A 513 -4.60 -24.94 16.21
CA GLN A 513 -4.84 -26.38 15.96
C GLN A 513 -4.31 -26.79 14.58
N ILE A 514 -4.39 -25.87 13.61
CA ILE A 514 -3.87 -26.05 12.27
C ILE A 514 -2.73 -25.04 12.08
N LEU A 515 -1.58 -25.55 11.65
CA LEU A 515 -0.37 -24.75 11.45
C LEU A 515 0.04 -24.78 9.97
N ILE A 516 0.37 -23.61 9.44
CA ILE A 516 0.87 -23.45 8.08
C ILE A 516 2.26 -22.83 8.18
N LEU A 517 3.26 -23.53 7.65
CA LEU A 517 4.65 -23.09 7.63
C LEU A 517 5.10 -22.91 6.18
N ASP A 518 5.50 -21.69 5.81
CA ASP A 518 6.07 -21.39 4.50
C ASP A 518 7.53 -21.00 4.64
N GLU A 519 8.44 -21.86 4.19
CA GLU A 519 9.90 -21.69 4.07
C GLU A 519 10.57 -20.78 5.12
N ALA A 520 10.34 -21.06 6.38
CA ALA A 520 10.69 -20.17 7.47
C ALA A 520 12.21 -19.95 7.73
N THR A 521 13.16 -20.46 6.91
CA THR A 521 14.59 -20.47 7.27
C THR A 521 15.58 -20.16 6.14
N SER A 522 15.15 -19.76 4.95
CA SER A 522 15.99 -19.70 3.73
C SER A 522 17.12 -18.65 3.70
N ALA A 523 17.15 -17.70 4.64
CA ALA A 523 18.13 -16.58 4.63
C ALA A 523 18.79 -16.34 6.00
N LEU A 524 18.98 -17.42 6.80
CA LEU A 524 19.52 -17.31 8.14
C LEU A 524 20.95 -17.87 8.23
N ASP A 525 21.74 -17.29 9.12
CA ASP A 525 23.00 -17.87 9.58
C ASP A 525 22.76 -19.20 10.34
N THR A 526 23.75 -20.06 10.36
CA THR A 526 23.63 -21.44 10.89
C THR A 526 23.13 -21.49 12.34
N VAL A 527 23.59 -20.56 13.21
CA VAL A 527 23.16 -20.52 14.63
C VAL A 527 21.70 -20.08 14.76
N SER A 528 21.33 -18.98 14.08
CA SER A 528 19.94 -18.51 14.04
C SER A 528 19.01 -19.54 13.45
N GLU A 529 19.46 -20.28 12.43
CA GLU A 529 18.72 -21.36 11.81
C GLU A 529 18.40 -22.48 12.79
N ARG A 530 19.39 -22.98 13.54
CA ARG A 530 19.17 -24.03 14.56
C ARG A 530 18.14 -23.59 15.60
N LEU A 531 18.23 -22.34 16.09
CA LEU A 531 17.28 -21.78 17.06
C LEU A 531 15.87 -21.66 16.51
N VAL A 532 15.75 -21.22 15.25
CA VAL A 532 14.46 -21.13 14.54
C VAL A 532 13.90 -22.51 14.30
N GLN A 533 14.72 -23.47 13.85
CA GLN A 533 14.27 -24.85 13.61
C GLN A 533 13.79 -25.52 14.89
N ALA A 534 14.51 -25.38 16.00
CA ALA A 534 14.09 -25.89 17.29
C ALA A 534 12.74 -25.30 17.75
N ALA A 535 12.53 -24.00 17.50
CA ALA A 535 11.29 -23.32 17.80
C ALA A 535 10.14 -23.77 16.88
N LEU A 536 10.40 -24.05 15.61
CA LEU A 536 9.42 -24.61 14.66
C LEU A 536 9.05 -26.06 15.02
N ASP A 537 10.02 -26.86 15.42
CA ASP A 537 9.79 -28.23 15.89
C ASP A 537 8.91 -28.25 17.16
N ASP A 538 9.15 -27.34 18.11
CA ASP A 538 8.28 -27.18 19.29
C ASP A 538 6.88 -26.65 18.92
N LEU A 539 6.81 -25.71 17.98
CA LEU A 539 5.55 -25.17 17.48
C LEU A 539 4.72 -26.24 16.75
N SER A 540 5.35 -27.15 16.00
CA SER A 540 4.65 -28.19 15.23
C SER A 540 4.20 -29.39 16.08
N ARG A 541 4.75 -29.56 17.30
CA ARG A 541 4.43 -30.69 18.16
C ARG A 541 2.94 -30.75 18.50
N ASP A 542 2.33 -31.92 18.30
CA ASP A 542 0.92 -32.21 18.56
C ASP A 542 -0.07 -31.32 17.77
N ARG A 543 0.37 -30.72 16.66
CA ARG A 543 -0.47 -29.90 15.78
C ARG A 543 -0.59 -30.49 14.39
N THR A 544 -1.69 -30.16 13.72
CA THR A 544 -1.92 -30.53 12.33
C THR A 544 -1.20 -29.50 11.45
N THR A 545 -0.11 -29.92 10.84
CA THR A 545 0.83 -28.99 10.18
C THR A 545 0.90 -29.22 8.68
N LEU A 546 0.66 -28.17 7.90
CA LEU A 546 0.98 -28.08 6.48
C LEU A 546 2.27 -27.28 6.33
N VAL A 547 3.34 -27.90 5.80
CA VAL A 547 4.62 -27.21 5.64
C VAL A 547 5.09 -27.20 4.18
N ILE A 548 5.44 -26.03 3.66
CA ILE A 548 6.16 -25.92 2.40
C ILE A 548 7.64 -26.14 2.72
N ALA A 549 8.15 -27.29 2.26
CA ALA A 549 9.48 -27.71 2.64
C ALA A 549 10.50 -27.43 1.54
N HIS A 550 11.49 -26.59 1.89
CA HIS A 550 12.67 -26.33 1.07
C HIS A 550 13.95 -26.91 1.69
N ARG A 551 13.84 -27.49 2.90
CA ARG A 551 14.97 -28.09 3.61
C ARG A 551 14.76 -29.58 3.88
N LEU A 552 15.88 -30.30 3.79
CA LEU A 552 15.92 -31.73 4.00
C LEU A 552 15.40 -32.16 5.38
N SER A 553 15.82 -31.46 6.42
CA SER A 553 15.43 -31.75 7.80
C SER A 553 13.92 -31.66 8.02
N THR A 554 13.24 -30.73 7.37
CA THR A 554 11.78 -30.58 7.43
C THR A 554 11.08 -31.71 6.68
N VAL A 555 11.59 -32.07 5.49
CA VAL A 555 11.03 -33.16 4.68
C VAL A 555 11.17 -34.50 5.34
N GLN A 556 12.33 -34.77 5.97
CA GLN A 556 12.60 -36.06 6.65
C GLN A 556 11.75 -36.30 7.90
N LYS A 557 11.39 -35.21 8.59
CA LYS A 557 10.56 -35.28 9.82
C LYS A 557 9.06 -35.33 9.54
N ALA A 558 8.63 -35.05 8.31
CA ALA A 558 7.22 -35.03 7.96
C ALA A 558 6.62 -36.46 7.96
N ASP A 559 5.42 -36.60 8.51
CA ASP A 559 4.68 -37.87 8.52
C ASP A 559 4.26 -38.26 7.11
N GLN A 560 3.99 -37.28 6.26
CA GLN A 560 3.61 -37.47 4.88
C GLN A 560 4.21 -36.35 4.01
N ILE A 561 4.63 -36.70 2.81
CA ILE A 561 5.16 -35.81 1.79
C ILE A 561 4.24 -35.88 0.57
N ALA A 562 3.78 -34.74 0.10
CA ALA A 562 3.08 -34.58 -1.18
C ALA A 562 3.98 -33.85 -2.15
N VAL A 563 4.25 -34.49 -3.29
CA VAL A 563 5.08 -33.93 -4.35
C VAL A 563 4.18 -33.27 -5.39
N LEU A 564 4.34 -31.98 -5.57
CA LEU A 564 3.61 -31.21 -6.57
C LEU A 564 4.48 -30.96 -7.80
N ASP A 565 3.89 -31.17 -8.97
CA ASP A 565 4.45 -30.77 -10.25
C ASP A 565 3.37 -30.20 -11.16
N GLN A 566 3.62 -29.02 -11.72
CA GLN A 566 2.70 -28.29 -12.62
C GLN A 566 1.25 -28.20 -12.11
N GLY A 567 1.09 -28.04 -10.82
CA GLY A 567 -0.21 -27.88 -10.15
C GLY A 567 -0.93 -29.19 -9.84
N GLN A 568 -0.30 -30.33 -10.00
CA GLN A 568 -0.86 -31.65 -9.68
C GLN A 568 -0.03 -32.35 -8.61
N VAL A 569 -0.67 -33.21 -7.84
CA VAL A 569 0.01 -34.11 -6.89
C VAL A 569 0.45 -35.36 -7.67
N VAL A 570 1.76 -35.52 -7.82
CA VAL A 570 2.33 -36.63 -8.60
C VAL A 570 2.75 -37.82 -7.73
N GLU A 571 3.11 -37.58 -6.47
CA GLU A 571 3.49 -38.61 -5.52
C GLU A 571 3.09 -38.22 -4.11
N VAL A 572 2.68 -39.21 -3.31
CA VAL A 572 2.38 -39.06 -1.88
C VAL A 572 2.97 -40.27 -1.13
N GLY A 573 3.63 -40.01 0.01
CA GLY A 573 4.20 -41.06 0.84
C GLY A 573 5.12 -40.54 1.94
N THR A 574 5.78 -41.45 2.64
CA THR A 574 6.84 -41.08 3.61
C THR A 574 8.17 -40.89 2.86
N HIS A 575 9.11 -40.21 3.47
CA HIS A 575 10.46 -39.99 2.94
C HIS A 575 11.10 -41.28 2.41
N GLU A 576 11.10 -42.34 3.20
CA GLU A 576 11.71 -43.62 2.85
C GLU A 576 11.02 -44.31 1.68
N LYS A 577 9.66 -44.36 1.69
CA LYS A 577 8.89 -44.99 0.60
C LYS A 577 9.07 -44.27 -0.72
N LEU A 578 9.11 -42.94 -0.72
CA LEU A 578 9.29 -42.15 -1.92
C LEU A 578 10.71 -42.23 -2.48
N LEU A 579 11.73 -42.37 -1.64
CA LEU A 579 13.11 -42.63 -2.09
C LEU A 579 13.23 -44.02 -2.70
N GLN A 580 12.66 -45.05 -2.06
CA GLN A 580 12.70 -46.45 -2.61
C GLN A 580 11.98 -46.55 -3.95
N LYS A 581 10.91 -45.81 -4.16
CA LYS A 581 10.15 -45.75 -5.41
C LYS A 581 10.97 -45.22 -6.58
N GLY A 582 12.03 -44.45 -6.33
CA GLY A 582 12.92 -43.90 -7.41
C GLY A 582 12.22 -42.91 -8.34
N GLY A 583 11.08 -42.34 -7.93
CA GLY A 583 10.22 -41.50 -8.75
C GLY A 583 10.62 -40.01 -8.81
N TYR A 584 9.63 -39.16 -8.90
CA TYR A 584 9.82 -37.70 -8.98
C TYR A 584 10.48 -37.13 -7.72
N TYR A 585 10.03 -37.60 -6.54
CA TYR A 585 10.63 -37.23 -5.26
C TYR A 585 12.11 -37.56 -5.17
N SER A 586 12.49 -38.77 -5.53
CA SER A 586 13.90 -39.22 -5.50
C SER A 586 14.79 -38.35 -6.38
N ARG A 587 14.27 -37.89 -7.55
CA ARG A 587 14.96 -36.96 -8.45
C ARG A 587 15.10 -35.57 -7.83
N LEU A 588 14.03 -35.03 -7.24
CA LEU A 588 14.10 -33.75 -6.54
C LEU A 588 15.05 -33.82 -5.35
N TYR A 589 14.98 -34.91 -4.59
CA TYR A 589 15.86 -35.14 -3.46
C TYR A 589 17.33 -35.16 -3.87
N SER A 590 17.67 -35.87 -4.95
CA SER A 590 19.04 -35.90 -5.47
C SER A 590 19.51 -34.56 -6.03
N MET A 591 18.61 -33.70 -6.52
CA MET A 591 18.97 -32.36 -7.01
C MET A 591 19.07 -31.32 -5.90
N GLN A 592 18.23 -31.39 -4.86
CA GLN A 592 18.12 -30.35 -3.83
C GLN A 592 18.79 -30.68 -2.50
N PHE A 593 18.90 -31.98 -2.16
CA PHE A 593 19.22 -32.42 -0.81
C PHE A 593 20.31 -33.46 -0.72
N SER A 594 20.89 -33.98 -1.84
CA SER A 594 21.97 -34.95 -1.72
C SER A 594 23.30 -34.27 -1.50
N ASP A 595 23.81 -34.33 -0.27
CA ASP A 595 25.16 -33.95 0.10
C ASP A 595 26.25 -34.87 -0.51
N ARG A 596 25.84 -35.93 -1.22
CA ARG A 596 26.74 -36.78 -1.98
C ARG A 596 26.12 -37.08 -3.32
N PRO A 597 26.49 -36.36 -4.39
CA PRO A 597 26.17 -36.80 -5.72
C PRO A 597 26.80 -38.18 -5.92
N ASN A 598 25.98 -39.14 -6.39
CA ASN A 598 26.45 -40.47 -6.73
C ASN A 598 27.50 -40.32 -7.84
N LYS A 599 28.78 -40.23 -7.43
CA LYS A 599 29.96 -39.88 -8.24
C LYS A 599 29.96 -40.67 -9.58
N ASN A 600 29.44 -41.91 -9.57
CA ASN A 600 29.48 -42.79 -10.72
C ASN A 600 28.38 -42.53 -11.78
N LEU A 601 27.22 -41.96 -11.38
CA LEU A 601 26.09 -41.73 -12.32
C LEU A 601 26.20 -40.37 -13.04
N ILE A 602 26.66 -39.36 -12.34
CA ILE A 602 26.86 -38.00 -12.88
C ILE A 602 28.11 -37.99 -13.75
N GLN A 603 29.24 -38.57 -13.30
CA GLN A 603 30.44 -38.73 -14.09
C GLN A 603 30.18 -39.52 -15.40
N THR A 604 29.37 -40.61 -15.36
CA THR A 604 29.06 -41.39 -16.56
C THR A 604 28.17 -40.61 -17.52
N LYS A 605 27.22 -39.82 -17.06
CA LYS A 605 26.35 -38.99 -17.93
C LYS A 605 27.07 -37.78 -18.49
N ILE A 606 27.86 -37.07 -17.68
CA ILE A 606 28.67 -35.92 -18.12
C ILE A 606 29.75 -36.38 -19.10
N LEU A 607 30.49 -37.45 -18.82
CA LEU A 607 31.47 -38.03 -19.72
C LEU A 607 30.86 -38.54 -21.01
N LYS A 608 29.62 -39.08 -21.00
CA LYS A 608 28.93 -39.55 -22.19
C LYS A 608 28.42 -38.39 -23.06
N ALA A 609 27.91 -37.31 -22.45
CA ALA A 609 27.52 -36.08 -23.15
C ALA A 609 28.73 -35.33 -23.74
N MET A 610 29.85 -35.29 -22.98
CA MET A 610 31.08 -34.63 -23.43
C MET A 610 31.83 -35.41 -24.48
N ARG A 611 31.87 -36.77 -24.45
CA ARG A 611 32.45 -37.62 -25.52
C ARG A 611 31.69 -37.52 -26.85
N LEU A 612 30.40 -37.25 -26.83
CA LEU A 612 29.60 -37.02 -28.03
C LEU A 612 29.90 -35.67 -28.71
N ASN A 613 30.31 -34.66 -27.91
CA ASN A 613 30.53 -33.30 -28.41
C ASN A 613 32.00 -32.99 -28.75
N SER A 614 33.01 -33.71 -28.17
CA SER A 614 34.43 -33.40 -28.39
C SER A 614 34.88 -33.55 -29.87
N LYS A 615 34.21 -34.40 -30.66
CA LYS A 615 34.49 -34.52 -32.10
C LYS A 615 33.97 -33.35 -32.96
N LYS A 616 33.02 -32.53 -32.42
CA LYS A 616 32.47 -31.37 -33.14
C LYS A 616 33.18 -30.04 -32.82
N PHE A 617 33.97 -29.99 -31.72
CA PHE A 617 34.60 -28.75 -31.26
C PHE A 617 35.94 -28.41 -31.93
N ALA A 618 36.59 -29.37 -32.57
CA ALA A 618 37.88 -29.14 -33.25
C ALA A 618 37.80 -28.25 -34.49
N GLU A 619 36.59 -27.92 -34.97
CA GLU A 619 36.39 -27.18 -36.22
C GLU A 619 36.12 -25.65 -36.03
N TYR A 620 36.11 -25.10 -34.79
CA TYR A 620 35.72 -23.69 -34.58
C TYR A 620 36.80 -22.84 -33.87
N PRO A 621 37.41 -21.82 -34.53
CA PRO A 621 38.48 -20.98 -33.96
C PRO A 621 38.05 -20.12 -32.78
N GLU A 622 36.77 -19.83 -32.63
CA GLU A 622 36.24 -18.99 -31.52
C GLU A 622 36.15 -19.77 -30.19
N ALA A 623 35.96 -21.09 -30.21
CA ALA A 623 35.95 -21.93 -29.02
C ALA A 623 37.32 -21.92 -28.30
N ALA A 624 38.42 -21.79 -29.06
CA ALA A 624 39.76 -21.68 -28.50
C ALA A 624 39.98 -20.42 -27.65
N LYS A 625 39.30 -19.33 -27.98
CA LYS A 625 39.39 -18.06 -27.24
C LYS A 625 38.64 -18.11 -25.90
N TYR A 626 37.55 -18.88 -25.84
CA TYR A 626 36.82 -19.15 -24.60
C TYR A 626 37.60 -20.06 -23.65
N ASN A 627 38.24 -21.08 -24.18
CA ASN A 627 39.09 -21.97 -23.39
C ASN A 627 40.26 -21.22 -22.74
N GLN A 628 40.88 -20.24 -23.43
CA GLN A 628 41.97 -19.45 -22.85
C GLN A 628 41.49 -18.53 -21.71
N SER A 629 40.31 -17.92 -21.84
CA SER A 629 39.76 -17.08 -20.79
C SER A 629 39.36 -17.91 -19.57
N TRP A 630 38.79 -19.09 -19.78
CA TRP A 630 38.47 -20.01 -18.70
C TRP A 630 39.71 -20.56 -17.99
N LEU A 631 40.71 -20.96 -18.69
CA LEU A 631 41.97 -21.44 -18.09
C LEU A 631 42.62 -20.38 -17.18
N ARG A 632 42.54 -19.12 -17.58
CA ARG A 632 43.07 -18.01 -16.75
C ARG A 632 42.27 -17.81 -15.44
N ILE A 633 40.95 -17.91 -15.54
CA ILE A 633 40.05 -17.76 -14.39
C ILE A 633 40.15 -18.97 -13.47
N SER A 634 40.19 -20.17 -14.01
CA SER A 634 40.42 -21.38 -13.26
C SER A 634 41.72 -21.36 -12.50
N HIS A 635 42.77 -20.84 -13.12
CA HIS A 635 44.07 -20.64 -12.44
C HIS A 635 43.97 -19.65 -11.28
N GLU A 636 43.24 -18.57 -11.43
CA GLU A 636 43.02 -17.59 -10.37
C GLU A 636 42.24 -18.20 -9.20
N ILE A 637 41.14 -18.89 -9.48
CA ILE A 637 40.32 -19.60 -8.48
C ILE A 637 41.19 -20.65 -7.73
N ARG A 638 41.97 -21.45 -8.47
CA ARG A 638 42.85 -22.45 -7.90
C ARG A 638 43.88 -21.84 -6.96
N THR A 639 44.47 -20.70 -7.33
CA THR A 639 45.45 -20.00 -6.51
C THR A 639 44.83 -19.55 -5.19
N GLN A 640 43.65 -19.00 -5.19
CA GLN A 640 42.94 -18.56 -3.98
C GLN A 640 42.50 -19.75 -3.12
N LEU A 641 42.01 -20.86 -3.75
CA LEU A 641 41.67 -22.09 -3.03
C LEU A 641 42.89 -22.71 -2.33
N ASN A 642 44.03 -22.81 -3.01
CA ASN A 642 45.25 -23.35 -2.44
C ASN A 642 45.74 -22.49 -1.27
N SER A 643 45.66 -21.16 -1.39
CA SER A 643 46.00 -20.25 -0.27
C SER A 643 45.12 -20.48 0.96
N MET A 644 43.77 -20.55 0.73
CA MET A 644 42.80 -20.80 1.78
C MET A 644 43.01 -22.16 2.44
N ILE A 645 43.20 -23.22 1.65
CA ILE A 645 43.49 -24.58 2.14
C ILE A 645 44.76 -24.59 2.95
N GLY A 646 45.80 -23.87 2.51
CA GLY A 646 47.06 -23.74 3.23
C GLY A 646 46.90 -23.07 4.61
N PHE A 647 46.15 -21.98 4.68
CA PHE A 647 45.87 -21.27 5.95
C PHE A 647 45.03 -22.13 6.89
N LEU A 648 43.96 -22.79 6.40
CA LEU A 648 43.14 -23.68 7.21
C LEU A 648 43.91 -24.89 7.73
N ARG A 649 44.86 -25.41 6.94
CA ARG A 649 45.71 -26.51 7.36
C ARG A 649 46.65 -26.12 8.47
N LEU A 650 47.26 -24.93 8.42
CA LEU A 650 48.08 -24.41 9.50
C LEU A 650 47.33 -24.28 10.82
N LEU A 651 46.05 -23.93 10.73
CA LEU A 651 45.13 -23.86 11.89
C LEU A 651 44.76 -25.25 12.43
N LEU A 652 44.54 -26.24 11.56
CA LEU A 652 44.19 -27.62 11.94
C LEU A 652 45.37 -28.39 12.52
N ASP A 653 46.57 -28.18 12.01
CA ASP A 653 47.79 -28.86 12.43
C ASP A 653 48.39 -28.21 13.73
N ASP A 654 47.68 -27.23 14.32
CA ASP A 654 48.07 -26.52 15.56
C ASP A 654 49.51 -25.91 15.49
N LEU A 655 49.87 -25.44 14.30
CA LEU A 655 51.19 -24.87 14.02
C LEU A 655 51.29 -23.37 14.35
N VAL A 656 50.26 -22.80 14.95
CA VAL A 656 50.14 -21.38 15.26
C VAL A 656 49.85 -21.16 16.75
N ASP A 657 50.89 -20.72 17.46
CA ASP A 657 50.86 -20.54 18.94
C ASP A 657 50.24 -19.19 19.38
N ASN A 658 50.06 -18.24 18.48
CA ASN A 658 49.61 -16.88 18.80
C ASN A 658 48.16 -16.64 18.35
N SER A 659 47.28 -16.22 19.26
CA SER A 659 45.89 -15.93 18.99
C SER A 659 45.67 -14.85 17.91
N GLN A 660 46.60 -13.89 17.81
CA GLN A 660 46.53 -12.84 16.80
C GLN A 660 46.87 -13.37 15.40
N GLU A 661 47.88 -14.22 15.28
CA GLU A 661 48.26 -14.87 14.02
C GLU A 661 47.17 -15.86 13.55
N ARG A 662 46.54 -16.57 14.48
CA ARG A 662 45.39 -17.43 14.24
C ARG A 662 44.21 -16.62 13.64
N GLN A 663 43.92 -15.46 14.21
CA GLN A 663 42.87 -14.56 13.70
C GLN A 663 43.21 -14.02 12.31
N GLU A 664 44.46 -13.66 12.04
CA GLU A 664 44.92 -13.19 10.73
C GLU A 664 44.73 -14.28 9.63
N LEU A 665 45.07 -15.54 9.96
CA LEU A 665 44.88 -16.67 9.03
C LEU A 665 43.40 -16.94 8.71
N ILE A 666 42.50 -16.80 9.68
CA ILE A 666 41.06 -16.90 9.49
C ILE A 666 40.57 -15.76 8.57
N GLU A 667 40.98 -14.52 8.85
CA GLU A 667 40.62 -13.37 8.00
C GLU A 667 41.16 -13.49 6.56
N ASP A 668 42.36 -13.99 6.38
CA ASP A 668 42.96 -14.17 5.05
C ASP A 668 42.29 -15.33 4.28
N SER A 669 41.86 -16.37 4.98
CA SER A 669 41.02 -17.41 4.42
C SER A 669 39.68 -16.84 3.96
N TYR A 670 39.03 -15.99 4.75
CA TYR A 670 37.83 -15.30 4.43
C TYR A 670 37.98 -14.38 3.21
N LYS A 671 39.04 -13.59 3.14
CA LYS A 671 39.40 -12.74 1.99
C LYS A 671 39.59 -13.57 0.70
N SER A 672 40.24 -14.72 0.82
CA SER A 672 40.45 -15.64 -0.32
C SER A 672 39.15 -16.21 -0.84
N ALA A 673 38.23 -16.66 0.03
CA ALA A 673 36.92 -17.14 -0.33
C ALA A 673 36.07 -16.04 -1.03
N TRP A 674 36.15 -14.80 -0.54
CA TRP A 674 35.46 -13.64 -1.12
C TRP A 674 35.99 -13.28 -2.53
N ARG A 675 37.29 -13.39 -2.75
CA ARG A 675 37.90 -13.18 -4.07
C ARG A 675 37.45 -14.22 -5.07
N ILE A 676 37.32 -15.49 -4.66
CA ILE A 676 36.82 -16.56 -5.51
C ILE A 676 35.38 -16.25 -5.94
N LEU A 677 34.52 -15.86 -4.99
CA LEU A 677 33.10 -15.53 -5.28
C LEU A 677 33.00 -14.38 -6.28
N ASN A 678 33.74 -13.29 -6.06
CA ASN A 678 33.76 -12.14 -6.97
C ASN A 678 34.29 -12.53 -8.38
N THR A 679 35.27 -13.42 -8.46
CA THR A 679 35.81 -13.87 -9.75
C THR A 679 34.75 -14.65 -10.54
N ILE A 680 33.96 -15.46 -9.86
CA ILE A 680 32.84 -16.21 -10.47
C ILE A 680 31.73 -15.24 -10.94
N ASP A 681 31.38 -14.24 -10.12
CA ASP A 681 30.35 -13.25 -10.46
C ASP A 681 30.71 -12.45 -11.71
N VAL A 682 31.94 -11.92 -11.77
CA VAL A 682 32.44 -11.17 -12.93
C VAL A 682 32.42 -12.03 -14.20
N PHE A 683 32.76 -13.29 -14.08
CA PHE A 683 32.78 -14.20 -15.23
C PHE A 683 31.37 -14.54 -15.73
N GLU A 684 30.42 -14.74 -14.82
CA GLU A 684 29.01 -14.98 -15.17
C GLU A 684 28.41 -13.78 -15.88
N ASP A 685 28.71 -12.55 -15.40
CA ASP A 685 28.28 -11.31 -16.04
C ASP A 685 28.87 -11.16 -17.45
N VAL A 686 30.13 -11.51 -17.66
CA VAL A 686 30.80 -11.47 -18.97
C VAL A 686 30.14 -12.45 -19.94
N ILE A 687 29.85 -13.69 -19.51
CA ILE A 687 29.14 -14.69 -20.33
C ILE A 687 27.74 -14.20 -20.68
N ASN A 688 26.97 -13.70 -19.69
CA ASN A 688 25.60 -13.21 -19.91
C ASN A 688 25.54 -12.00 -20.85
N LEU A 689 26.48 -11.08 -20.77
CA LEU A 689 26.59 -9.91 -21.66
C LEU A 689 26.94 -10.31 -23.10
N GLN A 690 27.84 -11.25 -23.26
CA GLN A 690 28.25 -11.75 -24.60
C GLN A 690 27.14 -12.57 -25.25
N MET A 691 26.34 -13.30 -24.47
CA MET A 691 25.18 -14.04 -24.95
C MET A 691 24.06 -13.11 -25.42
N LYS A 692 23.75 -12.06 -24.67
CA LYS A 692 22.74 -11.05 -25.05
C LYS A 692 23.09 -10.26 -26.33
N GLY A 693 24.38 -10.00 -26.57
CA GLY A 693 24.83 -9.25 -27.74
C GLY A 693 24.80 -10.01 -29.06
N ARG A 694 24.76 -11.36 -29.07
CA ARG A 694 24.83 -12.21 -30.25
C ARG A 694 23.52 -12.87 -30.69
N PHE A 695 22.46 -12.80 -29.92
CA PHE A 695 21.14 -13.35 -30.31
C PHE A 695 20.55 -12.70 -31.59
N ILE A 696 21.20 -11.66 -32.12
CA ILE A 696 20.71 -10.92 -33.30
C ILE A 696 21.28 -11.48 -34.63
N SER A 697 22.26 -12.42 -34.65
CA SER A 697 22.97 -12.76 -35.89
C SER A 697 23.42 -14.21 -36.11
N ILE A 698 22.82 -15.21 -35.43
CA ILE A 698 23.27 -16.61 -35.57
C ILE A 698 22.13 -17.53 -36.10
N SER A 699 22.43 -18.36 -37.13
CA SER A 699 21.52 -19.33 -37.73
C SER A 699 21.14 -20.47 -36.75
N GLU A 700 19.91 -21.00 -36.91
CA GLU A 700 19.25 -21.98 -36.04
C GLU A 700 20.07 -23.25 -35.69
N GLN A 701 21.09 -23.60 -36.45
CA GLN A 701 21.90 -24.83 -36.23
C GLN A 701 22.94 -24.74 -35.11
N ASN A 702 23.25 -23.52 -34.58
CA ASN A 702 24.28 -23.33 -33.54
C ASN A 702 23.69 -23.04 -32.15
N GLN A 703 22.38 -22.97 -32.02
CA GLN A 703 21.68 -22.64 -30.77
C GLN A 703 21.79 -23.74 -29.71
N ASP A 704 21.80 -25.01 -30.12
CA ASP A 704 21.87 -26.16 -29.21
C ASP A 704 23.21 -26.31 -28.50
N VAL A 705 24.32 -25.95 -29.16
CA VAL A 705 25.68 -26.08 -28.59
C VAL A 705 25.91 -24.99 -27.54
N ILE A 706 25.46 -23.76 -27.81
CA ILE A 706 25.61 -22.62 -26.91
C ILE A 706 24.70 -22.78 -25.68
N SER A 707 23.50 -23.32 -25.86
CA SER A 707 22.57 -23.59 -24.77
C SER A 707 23.08 -24.65 -23.80
N THR A 708 23.73 -25.71 -24.33
CA THR A 708 24.31 -26.79 -23.53
C THR A 708 25.53 -26.31 -22.73
N TYR A 709 26.34 -25.40 -23.30
CA TYR A 709 27.48 -24.79 -22.60
C TYR A 709 27.05 -23.86 -21.49
N SER A 710 26.03 -23.03 -21.72
CA SER A 710 25.44 -22.15 -20.73
C SER A 710 24.80 -22.93 -19.57
N GLN A 711 24.10 -24.02 -19.86
CA GLN A 711 23.49 -24.86 -18.82
C GLN A 711 24.55 -25.55 -17.95
N SER A 712 25.62 -26.07 -18.55
CA SER A 712 26.69 -26.70 -17.78
C SER A 712 27.45 -25.70 -16.91
N PHE A 713 27.73 -24.51 -17.44
CA PHE A 713 28.38 -23.45 -16.68
C PHE A 713 27.50 -22.92 -15.53
N ASN A 714 26.22 -22.66 -15.77
CA ASN A 714 25.28 -22.22 -14.74
C ASN A 714 25.18 -23.25 -13.60
N HIS A 715 25.20 -24.53 -13.92
CA HIS A 715 25.16 -25.59 -12.90
C HIS A 715 26.41 -25.54 -11.99
N ILE A 716 27.58 -25.40 -12.59
CA ILE A 716 28.85 -25.33 -11.84
C ILE A 716 28.95 -24.03 -11.04
N SER A 717 28.55 -22.91 -11.63
CA SER A 717 28.55 -21.61 -10.93
C SER A 717 27.66 -21.67 -9.68
N VAL A 718 26.47 -22.28 -9.76
CA VAL A 718 25.57 -22.46 -8.63
C VAL A 718 26.17 -23.37 -7.56
N GLU A 719 26.82 -24.46 -7.93
CA GLU A 719 27.48 -25.38 -7.00
C GLU A 719 28.65 -24.72 -6.27
N PHE A 720 29.49 -23.98 -7.01
CA PHE A 720 30.59 -23.21 -6.46
C PHE A 720 30.10 -22.13 -5.48
N ARG A 721 29.05 -21.39 -5.83
CA ARG A 721 28.46 -20.36 -4.96
C ARG A 721 27.92 -20.96 -3.67
N THR A 722 27.25 -22.10 -3.76
CA THR A 722 26.68 -22.77 -2.59
C THR A 722 27.79 -23.18 -1.61
N SER A 723 28.84 -23.82 -2.08
CA SER A 723 29.97 -24.24 -1.25
C SER A 723 30.78 -23.05 -0.72
N LEU A 724 30.98 -21.99 -1.52
CA LEU A 724 31.66 -20.77 -1.09
C LEU A 724 30.86 -19.99 -0.04
N ASN A 725 29.55 -19.94 -0.15
CA ASN A 725 28.71 -19.31 0.88
C ASN A 725 28.76 -20.05 2.21
N LEU A 726 28.83 -21.38 2.16
CA LEU A 726 29.07 -22.19 3.37
C LEU A 726 30.43 -21.86 4.00
N ILE A 727 31.50 -21.88 3.21
CA ILE A 727 32.85 -21.51 3.62
C ILE A 727 32.89 -20.10 4.21
N LEU A 728 32.28 -19.12 3.53
CA LEU A 728 32.23 -17.73 4.00
C LEU A 728 31.47 -17.59 5.32
N SER A 729 30.35 -18.32 5.50
CA SER A 729 29.60 -18.29 6.75
C SER A 729 30.39 -18.89 7.93
N SER A 730 31.07 -20.00 7.69
CA SER A 730 31.90 -20.67 8.70
C SER A 730 33.10 -19.79 9.09
N LEU A 731 33.82 -19.25 8.10
CA LEU A 731 34.99 -18.36 8.34
C LEU A 731 34.58 -17.05 9.01
N ARG A 732 33.39 -16.53 8.72
CA ARG A 732 32.87 -15.34 9.40
C ARG A 732 32.57 -15.61 10.87
N SER A 733 31.94 -16.75 11.17
CA SER A 733 31.65 -17.16 12.54
C SER A 733 32.96 -17.34 13.36
N LEU A 734 34.01 -17.83 12.71
CA LEU A 734 35.37 -17.93 13.29
C LEU A 734 35.99 -16.52 13.49
N ALA A 735 35.92 -15.66 12.49
CA ALA A 735 36.51 -14.31 12.55
C ALA A 735 35.86 -13.39 13.58
N ASP A 736 34.52 -13.51 13.73
CA ASP A 736 33.74 -12.69 14.68
C ASP A 736 33.80 -13.24 16.13
N ASN A 737 34.57 -14.27 16.41
CA ASN A 737 34.69 -14.94 17.73
C ASN A 737 33.35 -15.33 18.34
N LEU A 738 32.43 -15.81 17.53
CA LEU A 738 31.08 -16.20 17.94
C LEU A 738 30.98 -17.63 18.51
N ILE A 739 32.12 -18.30 18.68
CA ILE A 739 32.23 -19.70 19.05
C ILE A 739 32.70 -19.82 20.48
N SER A 740 32.01 -20.63 21.27
CA SER A 740 32.20 -20.70 22.73
C SER A 740 33.18 -21.78 23.17
N THR A 741 33.50 -22.75 22.31
CA THR A 741 34.37 -23.89 22.68
C THR A 741 35.40 -24.18 21.60
N THR A 742 36.59 -24.60 22.02
CA THR A 742 37.69 -24.98 21.12
C THR A 742 37.33 -26.19 20.24
N GLU A 743 36.42 -27.04 20.69
CA GLU A 743 35.96 -28.21 19.95
C GLU A 743 35.03 -27.84 18.79
N GLU A 744 34.16 -26.86 18.99
CA GLU A 744 33.32 -26.29 17.92
C GLU A 744 34.16 -25.48 16.92
N GLU A 745 35.15 -24.77 17.36
CA GLU A 745 36.06 -24.02 16.49
C GLU A 745 36.81 -24.95 15.55
N ASN A 746 37.45 -25.99 16.10
CA ASN A 746 38.17 -26.99 15.29
C ASN A 746 37.21 -27.76 14.36
N GLY A 747 35.97 -28.02 14.78
CA GLY A 747 34.94 -28.62 13.95
C GLY A 747 34.64 -27.77 12.72
N LEU A 748 34.45 -26.46 12.88
CA LEU A 748 34.18 -25.53 11.78
C LEU A 748 35.38 -25.32 10.85
N ILE A 749 36.60 -25.29 11.39
CA ILE A 749 37.78 -25.22 10.56
C ILE A 749 37.93 -26.48 9.70
N THR A 750 37.66 -27.67 10.28
CA THR A 750 37.67 -28.94 9.55
C THR A 750 36.63 -28.97 8.43
N GLU A 751 35.40 -28.59 8.71
CA GLU A 751 34.32 -28.55 7.73
C GLU A 751 34.63 -27.57 6.58
N THR A 752 35.22 -26.42 6.93
CA THR A 752 35.66 -25.40 5.96
C THR A 752 36.80 -25.92 5.08
N TYR A 753 37.76 -26.60 5.67
CA TYR A 753 38.88 -27.21 4.97
C TYR A 753 38.42 -28.31 4.00
N GLU A 754 37.55 -29.21 4.44
CA GLU A 754 36.96 -30.26 3.59
C GLU A 754 36.14 -29.67 2.42
N SER A 755 35.38 -28.62 2.68
CA SER A 755 34.63 -27.91 1.65
C SER A 755 35.53 -27.22 0.63
N ALA A 756 36.66 -26.68 1.05
CA ALA A 756 37.65 -26.06 0.16
C ALA A 756 38.37 -27.10 -0.73
N ILE A 757 38.71 -28.28 -0.18
CA ILE A 757 39.30 -29.39 -0.94
C ILE A 757 38.28 -29.90 -1.98
N TYR A 758 36.99 -30.02 -1.59
CA TYR A 758 35.94 -30.43 -2.50
C TYR A 758 35.80 -29.48 -3.70
N LEU A 759 35.88 -28.16 -3.46
CA LEU A 759 35.86 -27.16 -4.54
C LEU A 759 37.07 -27.27 -5.44
N LEU A 760 38.25 -27.56 -4.89
CA LEU A 760 39.46 -27.73 -5.67
C LEU A 760 39.40 -28.97 -6.57
N ASP A 761 38.85 -30.04 -6.05
CA ASP A 761 38.62 -31.30 -6.83
C ASP A 761 37.60 -31.09 -7.95
N ASN A 762 36.52 -30.38 -7.70
CA ASN A 762 35.53 -30.05 -8.71
C ASN A 762 36.10 -29.13 -9.80
N LEU A 763 36.95 -28.17 -9.42
CA LEU A 763 37.67 -27.34 -10.40
C LEU A 763 38.60 -28.16 -11.28
N ALA A 764 39.37 -29.09 -10.69
CA ALA A 764 40.28 -29.96 -11.42
C ALA A 764 39.53 -30.91 -12.38
N ASN A 765 38.40 -31.47 -11.95
CA ASN A 765 37.53 -32.31 -12.81
C ASN A 765 36.94 -31.51 -13.97
N PHE A 766 36.58 -30.27 -13.76
CA PHE A 766 36.08 -29.40 -14.81
C PHE A 766 37.17 -28.98 -15.79
N GLU A 767 38.37 -28.62 -15.32
CA GLU A 767 39.52 -28.34 -16.18
C GLU A 767 39.85 -29.54 -17.06
N ASN A 768 39.87 -30.75 -16.52
CA ASN A 768 40.10 -31.99 -17.27
C ASN A 768 39.00 -32.26 -18.30
N SER A 769 37.77 -31.79 -18.06
CA SER A 769 36.67 -31.97 -19.01
C SER A 769 36.69 -30.96 -20.17
N ILE A 770 37.39 -29.83 -20.00
CA ILE A 770 37.54 -28.79 -21.05
C ILE A 770 38.78 -29.03 -21.92
N ASN A 771 39.83 -29.65 -21.38
CA ASN A 771 41.09 -29.92 -22.09
C ASN A 771 41.05 -31.18 -23.00
N PHE A 772 39.89 -31.80 -23.18
CA PHE A 772 39.64 -32.90 -24.12
C PHE A 772 38.76 -32.40 -25.31
#